data_74ee801d9521b864a2594a262b7ad902
#
_entry.id   74ee801d9521b864a2594a262b7ad902
#
_cell.length_a   1.000
_cell.length_b   1.000
_cell.length_c   1.000
_cell.angle_alpha   90.00
_cell.angle_beta   90.00
_cell.angle_gamma   90.00
#
_symmetry.space_group_name_H-M   'P 1'
#
loop_
_entity.id
_entity.type
_entity.pdbx_description
1 polymer ?
#
loop_
_entity_poly.entity_id
_entity_poly.type
_entity_poly.pdbx_seq_one_letter_code
_entity_poly.pdbx_strand_id
1 'polypeptide(L)'
;MLGLALREEFRGKRLKGTTVDFTNQSKNGALEVPSQEFLRITYPSFDLLKTIDAINPEQSRPVVLMGSRGQGKSHLLAALYHLCSDTNARKAWQAEWSNQLGPGIASLQIRQNCKVIAESLHLQKYKFLWDILFENHPKGQKFLGKWEGLGDKKTDVPSYELMVDLFKEQPTILILDEYQTWFEGLTNSKQYPWRNWAFNFIQILSEIAQKHPELLVLVVSVRDGNSDAYQQIHRVNPVLVDFKGPLAKRDRQRLLLYRIFENRMQVPKAQIENAIQVHTREYFRLTKSSQVAQADQATEFLESWPFAPHLLKLLDDQVLVATDSQETRDLIKILVDLFKMVDENQPIITAADFSLMNEKGGVVSLLDSVANQLHKDLREKAIRNLEAVRNAVPNFVKEAPNLDKIVSALWLRSLTVDKLVGADPTELQIDITHKQTIDDNQFQAELATIEENSFNIHRIGNRFVFKNEENPQAKLLTYAKNDKLFQSGEDVEHLAKEVRSVIGGSESVSQIYRVIVLKKKWNSNPWSEFDEKDHPKNWDGRLTVVIVPESPERLTLLGCWLKTHLQENRNTIRFLLLQKGNPNIFYDRELLVLARAVYLAMDWKKSEPIYAELQKKFQNELMTKLRNRFDRFALLQEWNFADPSKCCFEERIHGVQGDKIPEAIDSIIKKELFIPEDFEEYVDTLAQESESVGKLLKELREPRLGGKPCIPWLGEIEVKERVIRMCTQGKISINVRGMEMVQARSEETAEDAWQRMKGKLGTGKHLDETTLQKPDSIVTSGGKTVTSGTQTGQGVASGSTGGCGTTITGGGLETSSGGLNGSDNGQATGRIENLFGGGGSSVTRTSHTTLPTSGLNLLGSVESWGIGPATPVANISLKIPKMTGSQLQQLLKQLPDGITYGLDLEKEAN
;
A
#
# COMPACT_ATOMS: atom_id res chain seq x y z
N MET A 1 -2.91 -20.02 27.50
CA MET A 1 -1.51 -20.53 27.42
C MET A 1 -1.23 -21.70 28.35
N LEU A 2 -2.23 -22.58 28.63
CA LEU A 2 -2.07 -23.82 29.41
C LEU A 2 -1.26 -23.67 30.72
N GLY A 3 -1.39 -22.54 31.41
CA GLY A 3 -0.72 -22.32 32.69
C GLY A 3 0.81 -22.16 32.61
N LEU A 4 1.37 -21.77 31.45
CA LEU A 4 2.80 -21.47 31.36
C LEU A 4 3.19 -20.33 32.29
N ALA A 5 4.28 -20.52 33.02
CA ALA A 5 4.84 -19.55 33.94
C ALA A 5 6.23 -19.12 33.47
N LEU A 6 6.45 -17.80 33.39
CA LEU A 6 7.77 -17.24 33.17
C LEU A 6 8.68 -17.53 34.36
N ARG A 7 9.96 -17.78 34.14
CA ARG A 7 10.96 -17.82 35.21
C ARG A 7 11.00 -16.50 35.96
N GLU A 8 11.42 -16.57 37.24
CA GLU A 8 11.41 -15.43 38.17
C GLU A 8 12.15 -14.22 37.62
N GLU A 9 13.29 -14.41 36.98
CA GLU A 9 14.11 -13.37 36.38
C GLU A 9 13.39 -12.57 35.27
N PHE A 10 12.32 -13.14 34.69
CA PHE A 10 11.55 -12.51 33.61
C PHE A 10 10.18 -11.97 34.06
N ARG A 11 9.75 -12.21 35.32
CA ARG A 11 8.44 -11.73 35.83
C ARG A 11 8.40 -10.22 36.06
N GLY A 12 9.57 -9.59 36.34
CA GLY A 12 9.68 -8.17 36.62
C GLY A 12 9.51 -7.27 35.39
N LYS A 13 9.37 -5.94 35.64
CA LYS A 13 9.36 -4.92 34.60
C LYS A 13 10.72 -4.76 33.89
N ARG A 14 11.82 -5.02 34.58
CA ARG A 14 13.18 -5.06 34.02
C ARG A 14 13.59 -6.51 33.90
N LEU A 15 13.95 -6.92 32.68
CA LEU A 15 14.46 -8.26 32.43
C LEU A 15 15.85 -8.38 33.04
N LYS A 16 15.99 -9.32 33.98
CA LYS A 16 17.28 -9.71 34.59
C LYS A 16 17.69 -11.04 33.94
N GLY A 17 19.00 -11.32 33.92
CA GLY A 17 19.51 -12.65 33.56
C GLY A 17 19.53 -12.96 32.06
N THR A 18 19.34 -11.99 31.17
CA THR A 18 19.49 -12.20 29.71
C THR A 18 20.94 -12.34 29.26
N THR A 19 21.89 -11.97 30.11
CA THR A 19 23.33 -12.06 29.86
C THR A 19 23.98 -13.00 30.85
N VAL A 20 24.86 -13.86 30.39
CA VAL A 20 25.80 -14.65 31.20
C VAL A 20 27.11 -13.89 31.22
N ASP A 21 27.45 -13.33 32.38
CA ASP A 21 28.75 -12.68 32.62
C ASP A 21 29.76 -13.75 33.04
N PHE A 22 30.65 -14.13 32.11
CA PHE A 22 31.63 -15.19 32.31
C PHE A 22 32.78 -14.68 33.18
N THR A 23 32.54 -14.50 34.46
CA THR A 23 33.51 -13.98 35.42
C THR A 23 33.33 -14.61 36.79
N ASN A 24 34.44 -14.65 37.56
CA ASN A 24 34.50 -14.94 38.98
C ASN A 24 34.71 -13.69 39.86
N GLN A 25 34.68 -12.49 39.28
CA GLN A 25 34.97 -11.23 39.96
C GLN A 25 33.76 -10.51 40.52
N SER A 26 32.54 -10.92 40.19
CA SER A 26 31.32 -10.34 40.67
C SER A 26 30.40 -11.40 41.31
N LYS A 27 29.71 -11.02 42.39
CA LYS A 27 28.73 -11.91 43.07
C LYS A 27 27.64 -12.46 42.14
N ASN A 28 27.48 -11.89 40.95
CA ASN A 28 26.54 -12.29 39.92
C ASN A 28 27.24 -12.92 38.67
N GLY A 29 28.53 -13.14 38.74
CA GLY A 29 29.29 -13.78 37.67
C GLY A 29 28.88 -15.26 37.54
N ALA A 30 28.83 -15.73 36.32
CA ALA A 30 28.37 -17.08 35.99
C ALA A 30 29.20 -18.16 36.65
N LEU A 31 30.48 -17.92 36.95
CA LEU A 31 31.38 -18.86 37.59
C LEU A 31 31.29 -18.87 39.14
N GLU A 32 30.66 -17.84 39.75
CA GLU A 32 30.44 -17.71 41.16
C GLU A 32 29.05 -18.20 41.63
N VAL A 33 28.12 -18.33 40.72
CA VAL A 33 26.79 -18.87 41.01
C VAL A 33 26.93 -20.33 41.43
N PRO A 34 26.17 -20.81 42.43
CA PRO A 34 26.19 -22.22 42.80
C PRO A 34 25.92 -23.14 41.60
N SER A 35 26.75 -24.17 41.41
CA SER A 35 26.67 -25.06 40.24
C SER A 35 25.27 -25.63 40.02
N GLN A 36 24.57 -26.03 41.10
CA GLN A 36 23.22 -26.55 41.01
C GLN A 36 22.23 -25.49 40.46
N GLU A 37 22.37 -24.26 40.86
CA GLU A 37 21.51 -23.16 40.39
C GLU A 37 21.78 -22.83 38.94
N PHE A 38 23.04 -22.74 38.53
CA PHE A 38 23.40 -22.49 37.12
C PHE A 38 22.95 -23.64 36.22
N LEU A 39 23.17 -24.91 36.61
CA LEU A 39 22.80 -26.05 35.81
C LEU A 39 21.28 -26.23 35.70
N ARG A 40 20.49 -25.75 36.68
CA ARG A 40 19.01 -25.72 36.58
C ARG A 40 18.48 -24.91 35.39
N ILE A 41 19.23 -23.89 34.92
CA ILE A 41 18.85 -23.10 33.74
C ILE A 41 19.57 -23.56 32.47
N THR A 42 20.33 -24.65 32.56
CA THR A 42 21.13 -25.18 31.42
C THR A 42 20.45 -26.33 30.74
N TYR A 43 20.03 -26.12 29.49
CA TYR A 43 19.49 -27.13 28.60
C TYR A 43 20.63 -27.95 27.96
N PRO A 44 20.56 -29.29 27.88
CA PRO A 44 21.56 -30.12 27.20
C PRO A 44 21.44 -30.03 25.69
N SER A 45 21.89 -28.91 25.13
CA SER A 45 21.89 -28.68 23.69
C SER A 45 22.89 -29.58 22.98
N PHE A 46 22.67 -29.81 21.67
CA PHE A 46 23.59 -30.56 20.83
C PHE A 46 25.03 -30.04 20.93
N ASP A 47 25.23 -28.72 20.94
CA ASP A 47 26.54 -28.10 21.06
C ASP A 47 27.21 -28.37 22.42
N LEU A 48 26.43 -28.33 23.52
CA LEU A 48 26.92 -28.69 24.85
C LEU A 48 27.30 -30.18 24.90
N LEU A 49 26.44 -31.05 24.41
CA LEU A 49 26.67 -32.49 24.39
C LEU A 49 27.89 -32.85 23.54
N LYS A 50 28.04 -32.23 22.38
CA LYS A 50 29.20 -32.37 21.49
C LYS A 50 30.51 -31.90 22.17
N THR A 51 30.43 -30.81 22.96
CA THR A 51 31.54 -30.29 23.73
C THR A 51 31.95 -31.26 24.84
N ILE A 52 30.98 -31.82 25.56
CA ILE A 52 31.20 -32.80 26.63
C ILE A 52 31.89 -34.07 26.06
N ASP A 53 31.39 -34.56 24.91
CA ASP A 53 31.97 -35.70 24.24
C ASP A 53 33.38 -35.42 23.77
N ALA A 54 33.64 -34.23 23.20
CA ALA A 54 34.97 -33.83 22.73
C ALA A 54 36.03 -33.71 23.81
N ILE A 55 35.68 -33.47 25.07
CA ILE A 55 36.61 -33.39 26.20
C ILE A 55 36.82 -34.76 26.91
N ASN A 56 36.17 -35.80 26.43
CA ASN A 56 36.35 -37.17 26.93
C ASN A 56 37.81 -37.62 26.67
N PRO A 57 38.52 -38.28 27.63
CA PRO A 57 39.93 -38.69 27.49
C PRO A 57 40.22 -39.56 26.29
N GLU A 58 39.26 -40.33 25.81
CA GLU A 58 39.44 -41.26 24.69
C GLU A 58 39.48 -40.54 23.30
N GLN A 59 38.94 -39.34 23.19
CA GLN A 59 38.82 -38.61 21.93
C GLN A 59 39.43 -37.22 21.94
N SER A 60 40.12 -36.85 22.97
CA SER A 60 40.48 -35.47 23.28
C SER A 60 41.30 -34.79 22.21
N ARG A 61 40.79 -33.67 21.72
CA ARG A 61 41.46 -32.66 20.94
C ARG A 61 41.07 -31.29 21.51
N PRO A 62 41.86 -30.23 21.27
CA PRO A 62 41.38 -28.90 21.62
C PRO A 62 40.00 -28.66 21.06
N VAL A 63 39.17 -27.95 21.80
CA VAL A 63 37.78 -27.61 21.41
C VAL A 63 37.72 -26.12 21.13
N VAL A 64 37.19 -25.76 19.96
CA VAL A 64 36.96 -24.37 19.60
C VAL A 64 35.46 -24.11 19.43
N LEU A 65 34.94 -23.20 20.24
CA LEU A 65 33.59 -22.67 20.07
C LEU A 65 33.64 -21.44 19.16
N MET A 66 33.10 -21.56 17.97
CA MET A 66 33.12 -20.52 16.97
C MET A 66 31.71 -19.97 16.74
N GLY A 67 31.54 -18.65 16.87
CA GLY A 67 30.26 -18.03 16.59
C GLY A 67 30.18 -16.54 16.98
N SER A 68 29.26 -15.82 16.42
CA SER A 68 29.02 -14.40 16.68
C SER A 68 28.68 -14.14 18.16
N ARG A 69 28.65 -12.86 18.55
CA ARG A 69 28.17 -12.46 19.91
C ARG A 69 26.71 -12.85 20.09
N GLY A 70 26.36 -13.30 21.29
CA GLY A 70 24.98 -13.64 21.67
C GLY A 70 24.54 -15.05 21.33
N GLN A 71 25.36 -15.89 20.69
CA GLN A 71 25.00 -17.27 20.31
C GLN A 71 25.08 -18.30 21.47
N GLY A 72 25.39 -17.86 22.69
CA GLY A 72 25.41 -18.74 23.85
C GLY A 72 26.76 -19.35 24.21
N LYS A 73 27.88 -18.96 23.56
CA LYS A 73 29.22 -19.48 23.85
C LYS A 73 29.58 -19.40 25.34
N SER A 74 29.48 -18.23 25.95
CA SER A 74 29.81 -18.02 27.36
C SER A 74 28.91 -18.83 28.29
N HIS A 75 27.62 -19.03 27.94
CA HIS A 75 26.74 -19.94 28.69
C HIS A 75 27.21 -21.39 28.62
N LEU A 76 27.59 -21.88 27.44
CA LEU A 76 28.09 -23.22 27.22
C LEU A 76 29.40 -23.43 27.99
N LEU A 77 30.33 -22.46 27.95
CA LEU A 77 31.59 -22.53 28.72
C LEU A 77 31.36 -22.54 30.22
N ALA A 78 30.41 -21.74 30.73
CA ALA A 78 30.05 -21.76 32.16
C ALA A 78 29.38 -23.08 32.54
N ALA A 79 28.51 -23.61 31.68
CA ALA A 79 27.91 -24.93 31.89
C ALA A 79 28.97 -26.03 32.00
N LEU A 80 29.96 -26.00 31.09
CA LEU A 80 31.10 -26.95 31.10
C LEU A 80 31.93 -26.81 32.39
N TYR A 81 32.21 -25.56 32.83
CA TYR A 81 32.88 -25.28 34.10
C TYR A 81 32.14 -25.93 35.27
N HIS A 82 30.84 -25.71 35.41
CA HIS A 82 30.05 -26.26 36.51
C HIS A 82 29.90 -27.78 36.45
N LEU A 83 29.72 -28.37 35.28
CA LEU A 83 29.65 -29.81 35.08
C LEU A 83 30.94 -30.52 35.44
N CYS A 84 32.09 -29.89 35.19
CA CYS A 84 33.42 -30.49 35.50
C CYS A 84 33.87 -30.20 36.93
N SER A 85 33.43 -29.09 37.55
CA SER A 85 33.86 -28.66 38.89
C SER A 85 33.04 -29.32 40.03
N ASP A 86 31.71 -29.53 39.83
CA ASP A 86 30.81 -30.04 40.86
C ASP A 86 30.17 -31.38 40.47
N THR A 87 30.61 -32.45 41.10
CA THR A 87 30.14 -33.79 40.84
C THR A 87 28.68 -34.01 41.29
N ASN A 88 28.22 -33.34 42.38
CA ASN A 88 26.87 -33.51 42.87
C ASN A 88 25.87 -32.77 41.97
N ALA A 89 26.16 -31.51 41.63
CA ALA A 89 25.34 -30.74 40.69
C ALA A 89 25.26 -31.43 39.33
N ARG A 90 26.37 -31.95 38.82
CA ARG A 90 26.39 -32.73 37.56
C ARG A 90 25.48 -33.95 37.63
N LYS A 91 25.59 -34.79 38.67
CA LYS A 91 24.73 -35.98 38.83
C LYS A 91 23.24 -35.62 38.87
N ALA A 92 22.90 -34.53 39.58
CA ALA A 92 21.54 -34.03 39.64
C ALA A 92 21.03 -33.60 38.28
N TRP A 93 21.84 -32.85 37.53
CA TRP A 93 21.54 -32.42 36.17
C TRP A 93 21.39 -33.58 35.19
N GLN A 94 22.28 -34.58 35.25
CA GLN A 94 22.19 -35.76 34.40
C GLN A 94 20.93 -36.57 34.71
N ALA A 95 20.57 -36.75 36.00
CA ALA A 95 19.37 -37.49 36.40
C ALA A 95 18.08 -36.77 35.93
N GLU A 96 18.01 -35.45 36.12
CA GLU A 96 16.86 -34.65 35.67
C GLU A 96 16.64 -34.80 34.16
N TRP A 97 17.69 -34.56 33.37
CA TRP A 97 17.59 -34.61 31.92
C TRP A 97 17.47 -36.01 31.33
N SER A 98 18.00 -37.01 32.01
CA SER A 98 17.80 -38.40 31.62
C SER A 98 16.33 -38.79 31.70
N ASN A 99 15.61 -38.30 32.72
CA ASN A 99 14.17 -38.51 32.83
C ASN A 99 13.36 -37.79 31.74
N GLN A 100 13.85 -36.66 31.25
CA GLN A 100 13.14 -35.83 30.27
C GLN A 100 13.48 -36.15 28.80
N LEU A 101 14.74 -36.43 28.50
CA LEU A 101 15.25 -36.64 27.14
C LEU A 101 15.74 -38.04 26.82
N GLY A 102 15.82 -38.92 27.83
CA GLY A 102 16.20 -40.32 27.67
C GLY A 102 17.54 -40.70 28.33
N PRO A 103 17.80 -42.00 28.44
CA PRO A 103 18.90 -42.55 29.27
C PRO A 103 20.30 -42.18 28.75
N GLY A 104 20.46 -41.73 27.53
CA GLY A 104 21.74 -41.33 26.94
C GLY A 104 22.44 -40.21 27.73
N ILE A 105 21.68 -39.34 28.41
CA ILE A 105 22.29 -38.25 29.22
C ILE A 105 22.87 -38.79 30.52
N ALA A 106 22.26 -39.82 31.15
CA ALA A 106 22.80 -40.46 32.33
C ALA A 106 24.14 -41.15 32.05
N SER A 107 24.36 -41.63 30.83
CA SER A 107 25.57 -42.32 30.42
C SER A 107 26.70 -41.39 29.95
N LEU A 108 26.48 -40.10 29.87
CA LEU A 108 27.51 -39.12 29.47
C LEU A 108 28.73 -39.20 30.44
N GLN A 109 29.87 -39.46 29.87
CA GLN A 109 31.13 -39.45 30.60
C GLN A 109 31.71 -38.04 30.63
N ILE A 110 31.50 -37.38 31.77
CA ILE A 110 32.02 -36.04 31.98
C ILE A 110 33.30 -36.15 32.78
N ARG A 111 34.36 -35.52 32.28
CA ARG A 111 35.68 -35.58 32.86
C ARG A 111 35.71 -35.17 34.33
N GLN A 112 36.46 -35.92 35.13
CA GLN A 112 36.55 -35.73 36.59
C GLN A 112 38.04 -35.66 37.01
N ASN A 113 38.23 -35.24 38.27
CA ASN A 113 39.57 -35.23 38.91
C ASN A 113 40.57 -34.29 38.21
N CYS A 114 40.08 -33.26 37.54
CA CYS A 114 40.91 -32.21 36.93
C CYS A 114 40.67 -30.88 37.67
N LYS A 115 41.73 -30.05 37.69
CA LYS A 115 41.55 -28.63 38.06
C LYS A 115 40.87 -27.91 36.87
N VAL A 116 39.77 -27.29 37.13
CA VAL A 116 39.11 -26.43 36.10
C VAL A 116 39.57 -25.00 36.31
N ILE A 117 40.15 -24.41 35.24
CA ILE A 117 40.56 -23.00 35.19
C ILE A 117 39.76 -22.36 34.06
N ALA A 118 38.95 -21.34 34.36
CA ALA A 118 38.11 -20.67 33.40
C ALA A 118 38.30 -19.15 33.52
N GLU A 119 38.62 -18.51 32.41
CA GLU A 119 38.89 -17.06 32.38
C GLU A 119 38.29 -16.39 31.15
N SER A 120 37.80 -15.16 31.34
CA SER A 120 37.38 -14.29 30.26
C SER A 120 38.47 -13.29 29.94
N LEU A 121 39.09 -13.46 28.79
CA LEU A 121 40.31 -12.74 28.43
C LEU A 121 40.09 -11.27 28.09
N HIS A 122 38.88 -10.89 27.69
CA HIS A 122 38.58 -9.51 27.36
C HIS A 122 38.68 -8.53 28.55
N LEU A 123 38.63 -9.06 29.77
CA LEU A 123 38.84 -8.28 31.02
C LEU A 123 40.27 -7.85 31.23
N GLN A 124 41.23 -8.30 30.42
CA GLN A 124 42.66 -7.94 30.43
C GLN A 124 43.32 -8.06 31.82
N LYS A 125 42.90 -9.03 32.58
CA LYS A 125 43.44 -9.29 33.95
C LYS A 125 44.88 -9.71 33.94
N TYR A 126 45.28 -10.48 32.89
CA TYR A 126 46.59 -11.09 32.79
C TYR A 126 47.45 -10.40 31.74
N LYS A 127 48.74 -10.22 32.04
CA LYS A 127 49.71 -9.63 31.13
C LYS A 127 50.15 -10.65 30.07
N PHE A 128 50.34 -11.88 30.50
CA PHE A 128 50.73 -12.99 29.65
C PHE A 128 49.75 -14.14 29.75
N LEU A 129 49.55 -14.91 28.68
CA LEU A 129 48.64 -16.03 28.69
C LEU A 129 49.00 -17.12 29.70
N TRP A 130 50.26 -17.32 29.99
CA TRP A 130 50.74 -18.29 30.99
C TRP A 130 50.52 -17.87 32.43
N ASP A 131 50.35 -16.60 32.71
CA ASP A 131 50.00 -16.10 34.06
C ASP A 131 48.73 -16.74 34.57
N ILE A 132 47.76 -17.01 33.69
CA ILE A 132 46.53 -17.71 34.01
C ILE A 132 46.82 -19.06 34.69
N LEU A 133 47.76 -19.83 34.16
CA LEU A 133 48.13 -21.11 34.71
C LEU A 133 48.98 -20.98 35.95
N PHE A 134 49.97 -20.08 35.97
CA PHE A 134 50.83 -19.90 37.12
C PHE A 134 50.08 -19.35 38.37
N GLU A 135 49.05 -18.54 38.16
CA GLU A 135 48.24 -18.01 39.26
C GLU A 135 47.13 -18.98 39.72
N ASN A 136 46.47 -19.70 38.82
CA ASN A 136 45.28 -20.49 39.14
C ASN A 136 45.50 -22.00 39.28
N HIS A 137 46.65 -22.54 38.81
CA HIS A 137 46.96 -23.95 38.97
C HIS A 137 47.53 -24.22 40.38
N PRO A 138 47.12 -25.30 41.06
CA PRO A 138 47.57 -25.59 42.48
C PRO A 138 49.08 -25.63 42.65
N LYS A 139 49.86 -25.94 41.64
CA LYS A 139 51.32 -25.96 41.61
C LYS A 139 51.93 -24.86 40.77
N GLY A 140 51.13 -23.91 40.30
CA GLY A 140 51.56 -22.87 39.35
C GLY A 140 52.72 -22.06 39.83
N GLN A 141 52.70 -21.57 41.04
CA GLN A 141 53.80 -20.78 41.65
C GLN A 141 55.13 -21.57 41.72
N LYS A 142 55.06 -22.88 42.03
CA LYS A 142 56.22 -23.76 42.04
C LYS A 142 56.89 -23.83 40.66
N PHE A 143 56.09 -23.91 39.62
CA PHE A 143 56.56 -24.00 38.24
C PHE A 143 57.00 -22.63 37.66
N LEU A 144 56.36 -21.55 38.05
CA LEU A 144 56.84 -20.21 37.78
C LEU A 144 58.27 -20.01 38.36
N GLY A 145 58.51 -20.38 39.64
CA GLY A 145 59.83 -20.32 40.23
C GLY A 145 60.86 -21.20 39.54
N LYS A 146 60.46 -22.40 39.05
CA LYS A 146 61.34 -23.25 38.23
C LYS A 146 61.69 -22.56 36.93
N TRP A 147 60.74 -21.95 36.23
CA TRP A 147 60.97 -21.26 34.95
C TRP A 147 61.84 -20.01 35.12
N GLU A 148 61.58 -19.21 36.12
CA GLU A 148 62.40 -18.05 36.43
C GLU A 148 63.81 -18.38 36.87
N GLY A 149 64.04 -19.54 37.55
CA GLY A 149 65.34 -20.04 37.98
C GLY A 149 66.22 -20.62 36.90
N LEU A 150 65.75 -20.68 35.65
CA LEU A 150 66.58 -21.21 34.51
C LEU A 150 67.67 -20.22 34.12
N GLY A 151 67.76 -18.99 34.62
CA GLY A 151 68.78 -18.01 34.27
C GLY A 151 68.91 -17.80 32.75
N ASP A 152 70.04 -17.87 32.20
CA ASP A 152 70.36 -17.70 30.75
C ASP A 152 69.66 -18.75 29.85
N LYS A 153 69.21 -19.82 30.41
CA LYS A 153 68.45 -20.86 29.67
C LYS A 153 66.94 -20.63 29.65
N LYS A 154 66.47 -19.54 30.27
CA LYS A 154 65.07 -19.18 30.28
C LYS A 154 64.60 -18.82 28.87
N THR A 155 63.58 -19.48 28.41
CA THR A 155 62.90 -19.16 27.15
C THR A 155 61.94 -17.99 27.34
N ASP A 156 61.65 -17.22 26.26
CA ASP A 156 60.68 -16.11 26.28
C ASP A 156 59.28 -16.58 26.65
N VAL A 157 58.93 -17.81 26.32
CA VAL A 157 57.65 -18.47 26.59
C VAL A 157 57.96 -19.76 27.35
N PRO A 158 57.13 -20.14 28.37
CA PRO A 158 57.28 -21.42 29.05
C PRO A 158 57.35 -22.60 28.11
N SER A 159 58.31 -23.50 28.29
CA SER A 159 58.53 -24.62 27.34
C SER A 159 57.46 -25.67 27.40
N TYR A 160 57.34 -26.48 26.36
CA TYR A 160 56.42 -27.61 26.28
C TYR A 160 56.59 -28.58 27.43
N GLU A 161 57.83 -28.97 27.76
CA GLU A 161 58.19 -29.93 28.82
C GLU A 161 57.78 -29.35 30.21
N LEU A 162 58.00 -28.07 30.44
CA LEU A 162 57.65 -27.40 31.70
C LEU A 162 56.13 -27.47 31.93
N MET A 163 55.37 -27.23 30.85
CA MET A 163 53.88 -27.25 30.90
C MET A 163 53.36 -28.70 31.05
N VAL A 164 53.91 -29.66 30.35
CA VAL A 164 53.57 -31.08 30.55
C VAL A 164 53.82 -31.51 32.00
N ASP A 165 54.96 -31.12 32.58
CA ASP A 165 55.24 -31.46 33.97
C ASP A 165 54.33 -30.75 34.98
N LEU A 166 53.90 -29.51 34.69
CA LEU A 166 52.87 -28.82 35.49
C LEU A 166 51.56 -29.63 35.50
N PHE A 167 51.08 -30.05 34.32
CA PHE A 167 49.82 -30.77 34.18
C PHE A 167 49.91 -32.22 34.69
N LYS A 168 51.08 -32.86 34.76
CA LYS A 168 51.26 -34.13 35.43
C LYS A 168 51.04 -34.03 36.95
N GLU A 169 51.39 -32.91 37.57
CA GLU A 169 51.11 -32.73 39.00
C GLU A 169 49.60 -32.66 39.26
N GLN A 170 48.83 -32.01 38.38
CA GLN A 170 47.37 -31.94 38.45
C GLN A 170 46.81 -31.76 37.02
N PRO A 171 46.11 -32.76 36.47
CA PRO A 171 45.41 -32.60 35.19
C PRO A 171 44.44 -31.40 35.20
N THR A 172 44.39 -30.69 34.08
CA THR A 172 43.73 -29.36 34.00
C THR A 172 42.78 -29.28 32.81
N ILE A 173 41.61 -28.65 33.05
CA ILE A 173 40.72 -28.21 32.02
C ILE A 173 40.85 -26.67 31.96
N LEU A 174 41.36 -26.13 30.86
CA LEU A 174 41.55 -24.71 30.63
C LEU A 174 40.49 -24.20 29.68
N ILE A 175 39.62 -23.29 30.16
CA ILE A 175 38.51 -22.68 29.44
C ILE A 175 38.80 -21.19 29.24
N LEU A 176 38.95 -20.75 28.01
CA LEU A 176 39.28 -19.39 27.63
C LEU A 176 38.16 -18.76 26.81
N ASP A 177 37.44 -17.81 27.41
CA ASP A 177 36.40 -17.05 26.70
C ASP A 177 36.99 -15.76 26.09
N GLU A 178 36.42 -15.31 24.96
CA GLU A 178 36.82 -14.08 24.22
C GLU A 178 38.31 -14.07 23.82
N TYR A 179 38.91 -15.24 23.53
CA TYR A 179 40.33 -15.38 23.16
C TYR A 179 40.67 -14.53 21.94
N GLN A 180 39.84 -14.53 20.89
CA GLN A 180 40.07 -13.74 19.67
C GLN A 180 40.14 -12.25 19.98
N THR A 181 39.15 -11.73 20.74
CA THR A 181 39.10 -10.31 21.11
C THR A 181 40.36 -9.85 21.85
N TRP A 182 40.83 -10.66 22.79
CA TRP A 182 42.06 -10.42 23.53
C TRP A 182 43.28 -10.47 22.62
N PHE A 183 43.41 -11.51 21.78
CA PHE A 183 44.54 -11.74 20.89
C PHE A 183 44.71 -10.65 19.85
N GLU A 184 43.61 -10.22 19.24
CA GLU A 184 43.58 -9.11 18.26
C GLU A 184 43.98 -7.76 18.89
N GLY A 185 43.70 -7.57 20.16
CA GLY A 185 44.11 -6.38 20.91
C GLY A 185 45.62 -6.34 21.24
N LEU A 186 46.38 -7.44 21.09
CA LEU A 186 47.79 -7.50 21.39
C LEU A 186 48.63 -6.87 20.26
N THR A 187 49.60 -6.05 20.62
CA THR A 187 50.57 -5.43 19.73
C THR A 187 51.98 -5.90 20.02
N ASN A 188 52.80 -6.08 18.96
CA ASN A 188 54.22 -6.36 19.12
C ASN A 188 55.04 -5.08 19.20
N SER A 189 55.90 -4.97 20.23
CA SER A 189 56.94 -3.96 20.30
C SER A 189 58.30 -4.63 20.17
N LYS A 190 59.37 -3.85 19.94
CA LYS A 190 60.77 -4.40 19.84
C LYS A 190 61.18 -5.12 21.13
N GLN A 191 60.71 -4.67 22.25
CA GLN A 191 61.05 -5.23 23.56
C GLN A 191 60.07 -6.33 24.04
N TYR A 192 58.83 -6.25 23.64
CA TYR A 192 57.77 -7.16 24.06
C TYR A 192 56.89 -7.57 22.84
N PRO A 193 57.23 -8.68 22.19
CA PRO A 193 56.42 -9.22 21.09
C PRO A 193 55.21 -10.01 21.65
N TRP A 194 54.26 -9.34 22.31
CA TRP A 194 53.14 -9.91 23.04
C TRP A 194 52.28 -10.84 22.21
N ARG A 195 51.98 -10.45 20.97
CA ARG A 195 51.19 -11.27 20.07
C ARG A 195 51.91 -12.55 19.65
N ASN A 196 53.24 -12.46 19.39
CA ASN A 196 54.03 -13.62 19.05
C ASN A 196 54.18 -14.58 20.22
N TRP A 197 54.33 -14.07 21.44
CA TRP A 197 54.38 -14.89 22.63
C TRP A 197 53.05 -15.59 22.91
N ALA A 198 51.92 -14.89 22.80
CA ALA A 198 50.60 -15.47 22.95
C ALA A 198 50.33 -16.56 21.90
N PHE A 199 50.76 -16.28 20.65
CA PHE A 199 50.71 -17.20 19.53
C PHE A 199 51.49 -18.51 19.78
N ASN A 200 52.72 -18.40 20.21
CA ASN A 200 53.55 -19.55 20.52
C ASN A 200 53.02 -20.35 21.71
N PHE A 201 52.56 -19.67 22.75
CA PHE A 201 52.10 -20.36 23.96
C PHE A 201 50.77 -21.10 23.73
N ILE A 202 49.80 -20.53 22.97
CA ILE A 202 48.57 -21.24 22.64
C ILE A 202 48.84 -22.45 21.73
N GLN A 203 49.87 -22.39 20.87
CA GLN A 203 50.29 -23.52 20.09
C GLN A 203 50.83 -24.65 20.98
N ILE A 204 51.70 -24.31 21.96
CA ILE A 204 52.22 -25.28 22.95
C ILE A 204 51.08 -25.97 23.70
N LEU A 205 50.08 -25.19 24.19
CA LEU A 205 48.92 -25.72 24.89
C LEU A 205 48.10 -26.62 23.96
N SER A 206 47.91 -26.21 22.72
CA SER A 206 47.12 -26.99 21.74
C SER A 206 47.80 -28.32 21.41
N GLU A 207 49.13 -28.35 21.29
CA GLU A 207 49.89 -29.56 21.04
C GLU A 207 49.88 -30.49 22.28
N ILE A 208 49.97 -29.93 23.51
CA ILE A 208 49.84 -30.72 24.75
C ILE A 208 48.44 -31.34 24.83
N ALA A 209 47.39 -30.56 24.58
CA ALA A 209 46.02 -31.06 24.62
C ALA A 209 45.73 -32.13 23.56
N GLN A 210 46.46 -32.12 22.43
CA GLN A 210 46.39 -33.14 21.41
C GLN A 210 47.19 -34.40 21.77
N LYS A 211 48.44 -34.25 22.27
CA LYS A 211 49.33 -35.38 22.54
C LYS A 211 49.13 -36.03 23.90
N HIS A 212 48.66 -35.24 24.84
CA HIS A 212 48.44 -35.63 26.25
C HIS A 212 47.02 -35.23 26.72
N PRO A 213 46.01 -35.82 26.07
CA PRO A 213 44.61 -35.51 26.40
C PRO A 213 44.24 -35.85 27.84
N GLU A 214 44.95 -36.78 28.49
CA GLU A 214 44.79 -37.08 29.89
C GLU A 214 45.27 -36.01 30.83
N LEU A 215 46.19 -35.12 30.40
CA LEU A 215 46.76 -34.06 31.21
C LEU A 215 46.10 -32.69 31.02
N LEU A 216 45.81 -32.32 29.76
CA LEU A 216 45.23 -31.00 29.43
C LEU A 216 44.04 -31.12 28.50
N VAL A 217 42.95 -30.45 28.88
CA VAL A 217 41.84 -30.12 27.96
C VAL A 217 41.88 -28.61 27.71
N LEU A 218 41.92 -28.23 26.45
CA LEU A 218 41.86 -26.81 26.07
C LEU A 218 40.54 -26.52 25.35
N VAL A 219 39.75 -25.57 25.88
CA VAL A 219 38.50 -25.08 25.30
C VAL A 219 38.61 -23.58 25.10
N VAL A 220 38.42 -23.10 23.88
CA VAL A 220 38.62 -21.70 23.52
C VAL A 220 37.41 -21.16 22.74
N SER A 221 36.95 -19.94 23.01
CA SER A 221 35.95 -19.27 22.18
C SER A 221 36.55 -18.27 21.20
N VAL A 222 36.06 -18.29 19.97
CA VAL A 222 36.42 -17.35 18.90
C VAL A 222 35.14 -16.84 18.20
N ARG A 223 35.24 -15.72 17.48
CA ARG A 223 34.10 -15.17 16.74
C ARG A 223 33.97 -15.76 15.33
N ASP A 224 35.12 -15.90 14.65
CA ASP A 224 35.15 -16.34 13.26
C ASP A 224 36.36 -17.23 12.95
N GLY A 225 36.30 -17.97 11.86
CA GLY A 225 37.33 -18.91 11.43
C GLY A 225 38.44 -18.28 10.60
N ASN A 226 38.42 -17.01 10.28
CA ASN A 226 39.41 -16.35 9.45
C ASN A 226 40.47 -15.61 10.28
N SER A 227 40.29 -15.54 11.59
CA SER A 227 41.20 -14.86 12.50
C SER A 227 42.51 -15.62 12.69
N ASP A 228 43.63 -14.90 12.85
CA ASP A 228 44.94 -15.49 13.22
C ASP A 228 44.83 -16.30 14.52
N ALA A 229 43.99 -15.87 15.45
CA ALA A 229 43.70 -16.57 16.71
C ALA A 229 43.17 -17.99 16.47
N TYR A 230 42.25 -18.17 15.53
CA TYR A 230 41.68 -19.47 15.17
C TYR A 230 42.69 -20.33 14.42
N GLN A 231 43.41 -19.76 13.46
CA GLN A 231 44.36 -20.49 12.60
C GLN A 231 45.44 -21.22 13.38
N GLN A 232 45.86 -20.70 14.52
CA GLN A 232 46.86 -21.37 15.37
C GLN A 232 46.36 -22.64 16.02
N ILE A 233 45.15 -22.60 16.53
CA ILE A 233 44.51 -23.76 17.17
C ILE A 233 44.08 -24.75 16.10
N HIS A 234 43.72 -24.28 14.93
CA HIS A 234 43.26 -25.12 13.80
C HIS A 234 44.35 -26.07 13.30
N ARG A 235 45.64 -25.75 13.48
CA ARG A 235 46.80 -26.61 13.08
C ARG A 235 46.77 -28.01 13.71
N VAL A 236 46.19 -28.14 14.90
CA VAL A 236 46.07 -29.45 15.58
C VAL A 236 44.72 -30.13 15.32
N ASN A 237 43.96 -29.67 14.31
CA ASN A 237 42.64 -30.18 13.95
C ASN A 237 41.70 -30.29 15.16
N PRO A 238 41.30 -29.16 15.76
CA PRO A 238 40.44 -29.16 16.94
C PRO A 238 39.02 -29.65 16.64
N VAL A 239 38.27 -30.00 17.69
CA VAL A 239 36.82 -30.19 17.54
C VAL A 239 36.17 -28.82 17.44
N LEU A 240 35.52 -28.54 16.32
CA LEU A 240 34.78 -27.31 16.10
C LEU A 240 33.33 -27.41 16.54
N VAL A 241 32.88 -26.47 17.37
CA VAL A 241 31.48 -26.27 17.74
C VAL A 241 31.08 -24.90 17.24
N ASP A 242 30.32 -24.84 16.16
CA ASP A 242 30.08 -23.63 15.37
C ASP A 242 28.67 -23.05 15.50
N PHE A 243 27.82 -23.63 16.32
CA PHE A 243 26.43 -23.21 16.54
C PHE A 243 25.60 -23.14 15.25
N LYS A 244 26.01 -23.88 14.23
CA LYS A 244 25.39 -23.90 12.90
C LYS A 244 24.79 -25.27 12.61
N GLY A 245 23.93 -25.29 11.58
CA GLY A 245 23.28 -26.50 11.13
C GLY A 245 21.86 -26.71 11.71
N PRO A 246 21.08 -27.62 11.10
CA PRO A 246 19.66 -27.82 11.46
C PRO A 246 19.45 -28.25 12.92
N LEU A 247 20.31 -29.11 13.45
CA LEU A 247 20.22 -29.61 14.83
C LEU A 247 20.52 -28.49 15.84
N ALA A 248 21.55 -27.70 15.60
CA ALA A 248 21.90 -26.58 16.46
C ALA A 248 20.78 -25.51 16.48
N LYS A 249 20.16 -25.19 15.33
CA LYS A 249 19.02 -24.28 15.26
C LYS A 249 17.80 -24.80 16.03
N ARG A 250 17.45 -26.08 15.87
CA ARG A 250 16.33 -26.71 16.57
C ARG A 250 16.52 -26.72 18.08
N ASP A 251 17.71 -27.07 18.53
CA ASP A 251 18.08 -27.05 19.94
C ASP A 251 18.09 -25.65 20.54
N ARG A 252 18.53 -24.66 19.75
CA ARG A 252 18.47 -23.25 20.16
C ARG A 252 17.03 -22.79 20.49
N GLN A 253 16.05 -23.21 19.70
CA GLN A 253 14.64 -22.93 19.99
C GLN A 253 14.19 -23.59 21.30
N ARG A 254 14.55 -24.85 21.53
CA ARG A 254 14.27 -25.57 22.79
C ARG A 254 14.94 -24.92 23.98
N LEU A 255 16.20 -24.53 23.83
CA LEU A 255 16.97 -23.80 24.84
C LEU A 255 16.30 -22.47 25.19
N LEU A 256 15.86 -21.70 24.21
CA LEU A 256 15.13 -20.45 24.40
C LEU A 256 13.87 -20.66 25.26
N LEU A 257 13.04 -21.64 24.89
CA LEU A 257 11.80 -21.93 25.61
C LEU A 257 12.08 -22.40 27.04
N TYR A 258 13.06 -23.27 27.23
CA TYR A 258 13.48 -23.72 28.54
C TYR A 258 14.01 -22.56 29.39
N ARG A 259 14.72 -21.62 28.78
CA ARG A 259 15.25 -20.42 29.44
C ARG A 259 14.15 -19.44 29.85
N ILE A 260 13.10 -19.33 29.06
CA ILE A 260 12.00 -18.38 29.29
C ILE A 260 11.01 -18.92 30.32
N PHE A 261 10.64 -20.20 30.22
CA PHE A 261 9.55 -20.80 30.99
C PHE A 261 10.05 -21.76 32.06
N GLU A 262 9.40 -21.72 33.22
CA GLU A 262 9.70 -22.57 34.34
C GLU A 262 9.14 -24.00 34.15
N ASN A 263 7.91 -24.10 33.62
CA ASN A 263 7.13 -25.32 33.57
C ASN A 263 6.82 -25.82 32.15
N ARG A 264 7.52 -25.32 31.13
CA ARG A 264 7.22 -25.68 29.73
C ARG A 264 7.35 -27.17 29.45
N MET A 265 8.35 -27.82 30.04
CA MET A 265 8.59 -29.27 29.85
C MET A 265 7.57 -30.13 30.54
N GLN A 266 6.81 -29.59 31.49
CA GLN A 266 5.78 -30.31 32.25
C GLN A 266 4.43 -30.33 31.52
N VAL A 267 4.22 -29.49 30.52
CA VAL A 267 2.97 -29.43 29.76
C VAL A 267 2.87 -30.63 28.82
N PRO A 268 1.84 -31.49 28.97
CA PRO A 268 1.67 -32.70 28.16
C PRO A 268 1.51 -32.34 26.66
N LYS A 269 2.22 -33.07 25.80
CA LYS A 269 2.14 -32.87 24.34
C LYS A 269 0.73 -32.89 23.80
N ALA A 270 -0.10 -33.83 24.25
CA ALA A 270 -1.50 -33.96 23.82
C ALA A 270 -2.35 -32.72 24.17
N GLN A 271 -2.05 -32.01 25.28
CA GLN A 271 -2.74 -30.76 25.59
C GLN A 271 -2.33 -29.62 24.66
N ILE A 272 -1.06 -29.58 24.29
CA ILE A 272 -0.55 -28.59 23.32
C ILE A 272 -1.19 -28.87 21.96
N GLU A 273 -1.18 -30.11 21.47
CA GLU A 273 -1.80 -30.52 20.20
C GLU A 273 -3.27 -30.08 20.12
N ASN A 274 -4.03 -30.37 21.16
CA ASN A 274 -5.43 -29.96 21.22
C ASN A 274 -5.59 -28.43 21.20
N ALA A 275 -4.74 -27.72 21.92
CA ALA A 275 -4.80 -26.26 21.96
C ALA A 275 -4.53 -25.60 20.59
N ILE A 276 -3.54 -26.10 19.84
CA ILE A 276 -3.10 -25.53 18.57
C ILE A 276 -3.74 -26.15 17.33
N GLN A 277 -4.66 -27.13 17.52
CA GLN A 277 -5.22 -27.94 16.42
C GLN A 277 -5.81 -27.12 15.28
N VAL A 278 -6.52 -26.04 15.59
CA VAL A 278 -7.12 -25.17 14.55
C VAL A 278 -6.04 -24.50 13.72
N HIS A 279 -5.05 -23.90 14.37
CA HIS A 279 -3.95 -23.24 13.71
C HIS A 279 -3.13 -24.19 12.83
N THR A 280 -2.75 -25.37 13.35
CA THR A 280 -1.93 -26.34 12.61
C THR A 280 -2.68 -26.91 11.40
N ARG A 281 -3.99 -27.18 11.55
CA ARG A 281 -4.83 -27.62 10.43
C ARG A 281 -4.89 -26.59 9.32
N GLU A 282 -5.12 -25.32 9.65
CA GLU A 282 -5.14 -24.23 8.68
C GLU A 282 -3.76 -24.00 8.06
N TYR A 283 -2.70 -24.08 8.84
CA TYR A 283 -1.34 -24.02 8.33
C TYR A 283 -1.11 -25.09 7.25
N PHE A 284 -1.48 -26.35 7.51
CA PHE A 284 -1.31 -27.43 6.52
C PHE A 284 -2.21 -27.25 5.29
N ARG A 285 -3.44 -26.77 5.46
CA ARG A 285 -4.37 -26.46 4.37
C ARG A 285 -3.81 -25.41 3.45
N LEU A 286 -3.38 -24.28 4.01
CA LEU A 286 -2.92 -23.11 3.28
C LEU A 286 -1.57 -23.34 2.61
N THR A 287 -0.64 -24.04 3.28
CA THR A 287 0.69 -24.34 2.72
C THR A 287 0.68 -25.53 1.76
N LYS A 288 -0.46 -26.25 1.66
CA LYS A 288 -0.59 -27.48 0.85
C LYS A 288 0.48 -28.52 1.18
N SER A 289 0.85 -28.65 2.46
CA SER A 289 1.91 -29.53 2.91
C SER A 289 1.58 -31.00 2.66
N SER A 290 2.55 -31.79 2.18
CA SER A 290 2.42 -33.23 2.02
C SER A 290 2.29 -33.94 3.37
N GLN A 291 1.71 -35.17 3.42
CA GLN A 291 1.51 -35.88 4.67
C GLN A 291 2.82 -36.11 5.46
N VAL A 292 3.93 -36.36 4.76
CA VAL A 292 5.24 -36.54 5.39
C VAL A 292 5.71 -35.22 6.01
N ALA A 293 5.60 -34.10 5.26
CA ALA A 293 5.96 -32.79 5.78
C ALA A 293 5.08 -32.35 6.95
N GLN A 294 3.79 -32.73 6.98
CA GLN A 294 2.87 -32.43 8.09
C GLN A 294 3.33 -33.06 9.40
N ALA A 295 3.86 -34.28 9.39
CA ALA A 295 4.34 -34.95 10.60
C ALA A 295 5.56 -34.24 11.21
N ASP A 296 6.51 -33.83 10.36
CA ASP A 296 7.68 -33.08 10.79
C ASP A 296 7.31 -31.70 11.30
N GLN A 297 6.44 -30.98 10.56
CA GLN A 297 5.94 -29.66 10.93
C GLN A 297 5.11 -29.70 12.23
N ALA A 298 4.25 -30.73 12.42
CA ALA A 298 3.49 -30.92 13.66
C ALA A 298 4.43 -31.07 14.87
N THR A 299 5.53 -31.82 14.69
CA THR A 299 6.56 -31.94 15.73
C THR A 299 7.22 -30.59 16.02
N GLU A 300 7.51 -29.80 14.98
CA GLU A 300 8.09 -28.47 15.12
C GLU A 300 7.14 -27.52 15.88
N PHE A 301 5.84 -27.53 15.59
CA PHE A 301 4.82 -26.79 16.35
C PHE A 301 4.79 -27.17 17.83
N LEU A 302 4.87 -28.46 18.15
CA LEU A 302 4.90 -28.91 19.53
C LEU A 302 6.15 -28.46 20.27
N GLU A 303 7.30 -28.47 19.57
CA GLU A 303 8.58 -28.12 20.16
C GLU A 303 8.74 -26.61 20.38
N SER A 304 8.19 -25.79 19.49
CA SER A 304 8.28 -24.33 19.54
C SER A 304 7.18 -23.66 20.36
N TRP A 305 6.09 -24.38 20.70
CA TRP A 305 4.98 -23.82 21.47
C TRP A 305 5.44 -23.15 22.79
N PRO A 306 4.95 -21.95 23.18
CA PRO A 306 3.75 -21.26 22.70
C PRO A 306 3.94 -20.40 21.45
N PHE A 307 5.16 -20.27 20.93
CA PHE A 307 5.43 -19.49 19.72
C PHE A 307 5.29 -20.36 18.47
N ALA A 308 4.73 -19.80 17.40
CA ALA A 308 4.65 -20.50 16.13
C ALA A 308 6.06 -20.68 15.52
N PRO A 309 6.37 -21.84 14.92
CA PRO A 309 7.69 -22.08 14.31
C PRO A 309 8.06 -21.03 13.27
N HIS A 310 7.10 -20.59 12.46
CA HIS A 310 7.30 -19.57 11.43
C HIS A 310 7.58 -18.17 12.03
N LEU A 311 7.05 -17.86 13.23
CA LEU A 311 7.44 -16.64 13.95
C LEU A 311 8.89 -16.71 14.42
N LEU A 312 9.32 -17.81 15.02
CA LEU A 312 10.70 -17.97 15.47
C LEU A 312 11.69 -17.90 14.31
N LYS A 313 11.36 -18.55 13.18
CA LYS A 313 12.16 -18.46 11.95
C LYS A 313 12.21 -17.03 11.39
N LEU A 314 11.07 -16.32 11.38
CA LEU A 314 11.00 -14.92 10.94
C LEU A 314 11.93 -14.02 11.77
N LEU A 315 11.86 -14.15 13.09
CA LEU A 315 12.68 -13.34 14.00
C LEU A 315 14.16 -13.71 13.91
N ASP A 316 14.51 -14.99 13.94
CA ASP A 316 15.89 -15.46 13.99
C ASP A 316 16.61 -15.34 12.64
N ASP A 317 15.97 -15.76 11.55
CA ASP A 317 16.57 -15.87 10.23
C ASP A 317 16.45 -14.61 9.36
N GLN A 318 15.50 -13.69 9.66
CA GLN A 318 15.17 -12.59 8.76
C GLN A 318 15.19 -11.20 9.41
N VAL A 319 14.70 -11.06 10.64
CA VAL A 319 14.58 -9.75 11.29
C VAL A 319 15.85 -9.41 12.07
N LEU A 320 16.42 -10.34 12.83
CA LEU A 320 17.57 -10.10 13.69
C LEU A 320 18.93 -10.28 12.99
N VAL A 321 18.97 -10.96 11.84
CA VAL A 321 20.23 -11.20 11.05
C VAL A 321 20.86 -9.90 10.55
N ALA A 322 20.04 -8.88 10.29
CA ALA A 322 20.50 -7.61 9.73
C ALA A 322 21.09 -6.64 10.75
N THR A 323 21.21 -7.06 11.99
CA THR A 323 21.59 -6.16 13.08
C THR A 323 22.88 -6.66 13.75
N ASP A 324 23.69 -5.75 14.27
CA ASP A 324 24.75 -6.07 15.22
C ASP A 324 24.20 -6.61 16.57
N SER A 325 22.98 -7.14 16.54
CA SER A 325 22.23 -7.59 17.71
C SER A 325 22.90 -8.79 18.37
N GLN A 326 22.74 -8.87 19.66
CA GLN A 326 23.12 -10.05 20.44
C GLN A 326 22.02 -11.11 20.31
N GLU A 327 21.86 -11.65 19.11
CA GLU A 327 20.79 -12.52 18.59
C GLU A 327 19.92 -13.23 19.66
N THR A 328 20.50 -14.15 20.42
CA THR A 328 19.76 -14.96 21.43
C THR A 328 19.22 -14.14 22.59
N ARG A 329 19.96 -13.12 23.03
CA ARG A 329 19.60 -12.26 24.15
C ARG A 329 18.41 -11.36 23.80
N ASP A 330 18.46 -10.77 22.63
CA ASP A 330 17.42 -9.86 22.18
C ASP A 330 16.16 -10.64 21.82
N LEU A 331 16.33 -11.85 21.23
CA LEU A 331 15.21 -12.75 20.98
C LEU A 331 14.49 -13.15 22.28
N ILE A 332 15.23 -13.48 23.37
CA ILE A 332 14.61 -13.73 24.68
C ILE A 332 13.79 -12.53 25.16
N LYS A 333 14.32 -11.31 25.08
CA LYS A 333 13.59 -10.10 25.50
C LYS A 333 12.30 -9.93 24.72
N ILE A 334 12.40 -10.02 23.38
CA ILE A 334 11.25 -9.86 22.47
C ILE A 334 10.17 -10.89 22.82
N LEU A 335 10.54 -12.17 22.93
CA LEU A 335 9.59 -13.25 23.19
C LEU A 335 8.95 -13.16 24.59
N VAL A 336 9.71 -12.75 25.61
CA VAL A 336 9.18 -12.56 26.97
C VAL A 336 8.19 -11.39 26.99
N ASP A 337 8.53 -10.25 26.39
CA ASP A 337 7.66 -9.09 26.36
C ASP A 337 6.40 -9.35 25.52
N LEU A 338 6.54 -10.08 24.42
CA LEU A 338 5.41 -10.52 23.61
C LEU A 338 4.49 -11.45 24.42
N PHE A 339 5.05 -12.47 25.11
CA PHE A 339 4.29 -13.40 25.93
C PHE A 339 3.51 -12.69 27.06
N LYS A 340 4.08 -11.67 27.70
CA LYS A 340 3.42 -10.93 28.79
C LYS A 340 2.15 -10.18 28.34
N MET A 341 2.03 -9.91 27.05
CA MET A 341 0.94 -9.07 26.50
C MET A 341 -0.15 -9.88 25.81
N VAL A 342 0.09 -11.14 25.53
CA VAL A 342 -0.88 -12.02 24.86
C VAL A 342 -1.91 -12.55 25.85
N ASP A 343 -3.17 -12.68 25.39
CA ASP A 343 -4.27 -13.23 26.19
C ASP A 343 -3.94 -14.65 26.70
N GLU A 344 -4.18 -14.91 27.98
CA GLU A 344 -3.95 -16.21 28.61
C GLU A 344 -4.68 -17.36 27.88
N ASN A 345 -5.79 -17.08 27.23
CA ASN A 345 -6.58 -18.06 26.49
C ASN A 345 -6.13 -18.24 25.03
N GLN A 346 -5.11 -17.50 24.57
CA GLN A 346 -4.61 -17.65 23.20
C GLN A 346 -3.87 -18.98 23.05
N PRO A 347 -4.11 -19.77 21.97
CA PRO A 347 -3.50 -21.09 21.84
C PRO A 347 -2.03 -21.03 21.38
N ILE A 348 -1.68 -20.07 20.53
CA ILE A 348 -0.37 -19.93 19.90
C ILE A 348 -0.07 -18.44 19.63
N ILE A 349 1.18 -18.07 19.62
CA ILE A 349 1.66 -16.71 19.37
C ILE A 349 2.29 -16.64 17.97
N THR A 350 1.86 -15.68 17.18
CA THR A 350 2.29 -15.47 15.79
C THR A 350 2.80 -14.03 15.55
N ALA A 351 3.17 -13.71 14.32
CA ALA A 351 3.56 -12.35 13.93
C ALA A 351 2.43 -11.31 14.14
N ALA A 352 1.18 -11.75 14.08
CA ALA A 352 0.01 -10.89 14.27
C ALA A 352 -0.17 -10.38 15.72
N ASP A 353 0.55 -10.96 16.68
CA ASP A 353 0.42 -10.62 18.10
C ASP A 353 1.35 -9.48 18.54
N PHE A 354 2.17 -8.97 17.66
CA PHE A 354 2.91 -7.73 17.86
C PHE A 354 1.98 -6.53 17.76
N SER A 355 1.43 -6.07 18.89
CA SER A 355 0.53 -4.91 18.90
C SER A 355 1.28 -3.61 18.63
N LEU A 356 1.06 -3.02 17.47
CA LEU A 356 1.66 -1.74 17.08
C LEU A 356 1.26 -0.58 17.99
N MET A 357 0.05 -0.62 18.53
CA MET A 357 -0.50 0.41 19.41
C MET A 357 0.00 0.28 20.85
N ASN A 358 0.57 -0.87 21.22
CA ASN A 358 1.02 -1.13 22.57
C ASN A 358 2.54 -0.94 22.70
N GLU A 359 2.95 0.05 23.47
CA GLU A 359 4.37 0.32 23.69
C GLU A 359 5.11 -0.75 24.52
N LYS A 360 4.38 -1.73 25.09
CA LYS A 360 4.97 -2.78 25.96
C LYS A 360 5.01 -4.17 25.29
N GLY A 361 4.39 -4.37 24.14
CA GLY A 361 4.08 -5.67 23.57
C GLY A 361 5.16 -6.32 22.72
N GLY A 362 6.40 -6.33 23.11
CA GLY A 362 7.51 -6.90 22.32
C GLY A 362 8.00 -5.98 21.19
N VAL A 363 7.19 -5.00 20.78
CA VAL A 363 7.54 -4.04 19.72
C VAL A 363 8.69 -3.14 20.15
N VAL A 364 8.71 -2.64 21.38
CA VAL A 364 9.81 -1.80 21.88
C VAL A 364 11.09 -2.60 21.99
N SER A 365 11.04 -3.79 22.58
CA SER A 365 12.20 -4.68 22.68
C SER A 365 12.76 -5.06 21.31
N LEU A 366 11.87 -5.25 20.33
CA LEU A 366 12.25 -5.48 18.93
C LEU A 366 12.95 -4.26 18.33
N LEU A 367 12.37 -3.07 18.46
CA LEU A 367 12.93 -1.83 17.93
C LEU A 367 14.21 -1.38 18.63
N ASP A 368 14.36 -1.68 19.91
CA ASP A 368 15.61 -1.44 20.64
C ASP A 368 16.72 -2.39 20.23
N SER A 369 16.35 -3.63 19.86
CA SER A 369 17.30 -4.64 19.37
C SER A 369 17.74 -4.37 17.94
N VAL A 370 16.82 -3.85 17.14
CA VAL A 370 17.03 -3.46 15.75
C VAL A 370 17.35 -1.95 15.73
N ALA A 371 18.59 -1.58 15.90
CA ALA A 371 19.05 -0.19 16.03
C ALA A 371 18.86 0.68 14.76
N ASN A 372 17.97 0.30 13.84
CA ASN A 372 17.75 0.99 12.59
C ASN A 372 16.59 1.99 12.69
N GLN A 373 16.88 3.27 12.47
CA GLN A 373 15.87 4.33 12.46
C GLN A 373 14.72 4.06 11.47
N LEU A 374 15.00 3.42 10.35
CA LEU A 374 13.98 3.02 9.36
C LEU A 374 12.87 2.15 9.97
N HIS A 375 13.19 1.29 10.91
CA HIS A 375 12.20 0.42 11.56
C HIS A 375 11.27 1.20 12.49
N LYS A 376 11.78 2.25 13.17
CA LYS A 376 10.96 3.15 14.00
C LYS A 376 9.99 3.94 13.11
N ASP A 377 10.48 4.48 12.01
CA ASP A 377 9.66 5.22 11.05
C ASP A 377 8.55 4.34 10.43
N LEU A 378 8.86 3.07 10.12
CA LEU A 378 7.87 2.12 9.62
C LEU A 378 6.75 1.84 10.63
N ARG A 379 7.05 1.78 11.93
CA ARG A 379 6.03 1.61 12.97
C ARG A 379 5.05 2.79 12.99
N GLU A 380 5.55 4.02 12.99
CA GLU A 380 4.70 5.21 12.98
C GLU A 380 3.81 5.25 11.73
N LYS A 381 4.35 4.88 10.59
CA LYS A 381 3.59 4.78 9.34
C LYS A 381 2.55 3.68 9.40
N ALA A 382 2.86 2.53 9.98
CA ALA A 382 1.88 1.46 10.18
C ALA A 382 0.71 1.92 11.05
N ILE A 383 0.96 2.65 12.13
CA ILE A 383 -0.07 3.24 12.99
C ILE A 383 -0.95 4.23 12.20
N ARG A 384 -0.34 5.12 11.41
CA ARG A 384 -1.09 6.06 10.55
C ARG A 384 -1.97 5.33 9.52
N ASN A 385 -1.51 4.22 8.98
CA ASN A 385 -2.32 3.41 8.04
C ASN A 385 -3.49 2.71 8.74
N LEU A 386 -3.31 2.23 9.98
CA LEU A 386 -4.43 1.73 10.79
C LEU A 386 -5.52 2.78 10.97
N GLU A 387 -5.13 4.00 11.34
CA GLU A 387 -6.06 5.13 11.48
C GLU A 387 -6.71 5.52 10.15
N ALA A 388 -5.93 5.51 9.07
CA ALA A 388 -6.41 5.81 7.74
C ALA A 388 -7.51 4.84 7.29
N VAL A 389 -7.31 3.54 7.44
CA VAL A 389 -8.31 2.51 7.12
C VAL A 389 -9.56 2.68 7.98
N ARG A 390 -9.41 2.87 9.31
CA ARG A 390 -10.53 3.07 10.23
C ARG A 390 -11.38 4.31 9.90
N ASN A 391 -10.77 5.36 9.36
CA ASN A 391 -11.45 6.59 8.98
C ASN A 391 -12.06 6.52 7.57
N ALA A 392 -11.46 5.78 6.65
CA ALA A 392 -11.91 5.66 5.28
C ALA A 392 -13.04 4.62 5.11
N VAL A 393 -13.04 3.58 5.94
CA VAL A 393 -14.03 2.48 5.88
C VAL A 393 -15.13 2.72 6.91
N PRO A 394 -16.38 3.00 6.50
CA PRO A 394 -17.47 3.37 7.42
C PRO A 394 -17.76 2.33 8.48
N ASN A 395 -17.66 1.05 8.15
CA ASN A 395 -17.93 -0.08 9.03
C ASN A 395 -16.74 -1.04 9.10
N PHE A 396 -15.57 -0.48 9.44
CA PHE A 396 -14.31 -1.23 9.45
C PHE A 396 -14.36 -2.47 10.37
N VAL A 397 -15.13 -2.44 11.44
CA VAL A 397 -15.30 -3.59 12.35
C VAL A 397 -15.86 -4.82 11.62
N LYS A 398 -16.71 -4.60 10.61
CA LYS A 398 -17.29 -5.68 9.80
C LYS A 398 -16.46 -5.97 8.55
N GLU A 399 -15.94 -4.94 7.91
CA GLU A 399 -15.26 -5.05 6.62
C GLU A 399 -13.77 -5.41 6.76
N ALA A 400 -13.15 -5.06 7.89
CA ALA A 400 -11.77 -5.38 8.21
C ALA A 400 -11.60 -5.77 9.70
N PRO A 401 -12.23 -6.86 10.15
CA PRO A 401 -12.24 -7.28 11.57
C PRO A 401 -10.86 -7.64 12.11
N ASN A 402 -9.93 -8.07 11.25
CA ASN A 402 -8.57 -8.43 11.62
C ASN A 402 -7.53 -7.37 11.27
N LEU A 403 -7.95 -6.12 10.99
CA LEU A 403 -7.11 -5.02 10.56
C LEU A 403 -5.82 -4.89 11.37
N ASP A 404 -5.91 -4.81 12.70
CA ASP A 404 -4.76 -4.64 13.59
C ASP A 404 -3.77 -5.79 13.46
N LYS A 405 -4.27 -7.02 13.38
CA LYS A 405 -3.47 -8.24 13.28
C LYS A 405 -2.76 -8.35 11.93
N ILE A 406 -3.49 -8.07 10.84
CA ILE A 406 -2.94 -8.10 9.48
C ILE A 406 -1.84 -7.07 9.32
N VAL A 407 -2.08 -5.82 9.75
CA VAL A 407 -1.09 -4.75 9.64
C VAL A 407 0.11 -5.01 10.54
N SER A 408 -0.09 -5.55 11.75
CA SER A 408 1.01 -5.93 12.64
C SER A 408 1.89 -7.04 12.06
N ALA A 409 1.28 -8.10 11.53
CA ALA A 409 2.01 -9.19 10.87
C ALA A 409 2.78 -8.69 9.64
N LEU A 410 2.12 -7.89 8.81
CA LEU A 410 2.74 -7.31 7.62
C LEU A 410 3.90 -6.37 7.96
N TRP A 411 3.73 -5.53 8.98
CA TRP A 411 4.78 -4.65 9.48
C TRP A 411 6.01 -5.46 9.92
N LEU A 412 5.83 -6.46 10.78
CA LEU A 412 6.94 -7.30 11.26
C LEU A 412 7.68 -7.98 10.10
N ARG A 413 6.95 -8.56 9.16
CA ARG A 413 7.51 -9.22 7.97
C ARG A 413 8.17 -8.25 6.99
N SER A 414 7.85 -6.96 7.07
CA SER A 414 8.47 -5.91 6.26
C SER A 414 9.77 -5.36 6.87
N LEU A 415 10.10 -5.72 8.12
CA LEU A 415 11.39 -5.38 8.74
C LEU A 415 12.55 -6.26 8.24
N THR A 416 12.26 -7.29 7.48
CA THR A 416 13.26 -8.22 6.94
C THR A 416 14.13 -7.54 5.88
N VAL A 417 15.38 -7.97 5.76
CA VAL A 417 16.37 -7.38 4.84
C VAL A 417 16.57 -8.22 3.58
N ASP A 418 15.95 -9.38 3.49
CA ASP A 418 16.13 -10.36 2.44
C ASP A 418 15.09 -10.24 1.31
N LYS A 419 15.23 -11.09 0.28
CA LYS A 419 14.35 -11.23 -0.89
C LYS A 419 12.87 -11.52 -0.54
N LEU A 420 12.61 -11.98 0.68
CA LEU A 420 11.28 -12.30 1.20
C LEU A 420 10.63 -11.18 2.01
N VAL A 421 11.00 -9.92 1.75
CA VAL A 421 10.41 -8.76 2.42
C VAL A 421 8.88 -8.76 2.26
N GLY A 422 8.18 -8.47 3.35
CA GLY A 422 6.72 -8.43 3.39
C GLY A 422 6.08 -9.82 3.53
N ALA A 423 4.83 -9.94 3.14
CA ALA A 423 4.06 -11.16 3.29
C ALA A 423 3.18 -11.44 2.07
N ASP A 424 3.01 -12.71 1.71
CA ASP A 424 1.94 -13.11 0.83
C ASP A 424 0.61 -13.30 1.61
N PRO A 425 -0.55 -13.37 0.92
CA PRO A 425 -1.84 -13.55 1.58
C PRO A 425 -1.91 -14.82 2.46
N THR A 426 -1.25 -15.89 2.06
CA THR A 426 -1.22 -17.15 2.80
C THR A 426 -0.52 -16.98 4.15
N GLU A 427 0.64 -16.34 4.15
CA GLU A 427 1.42 -16.06 5.37
C GLU A 427 0.62 -15.19 6.35
N LEU A 428 -0.06 -14.14 5.84
CA LEU A 428 -0.90 -13.26 6.66
C LEU A 428 -2.10 -14.01 7.25
N GLN A 429 -2.78 -14.84 6.44
CA GLN A 429 -3.91 -15.63 6.91
C GLN A 429 -3.51 -16.62 7.98
N ILE A 430 -2.34 -17.26 7.84
CA ILE A 430 -1.77 -18.13 8.88
C ILE A 430 -1.51 -17.35 10.17
N ASP A 431 -0.85 -16.19 10.07
CA ASP A 431 -0.48 -15.39 11.24
C ASP A 431 -1.69 -14.92 12.05
N ILE A 432 -2.82 -14.60 11.40
CA ILE A 432 -4.02 -14.13 12.10
C ILE A 432 -4.94 -15.26 12.59
N THR A 433 -4.70 -16.51 12.15
CA THR A 433 -5.53 -17.68 12.53
C THR A 433 -5.06 -18.24 13.86
N HIS A 434 -5.89 -18.15 14.90
CA HIS A 434 -5.57 -18.69 16.23
C HIS A 434 -6.57 -19.77 16.64
N LYS A 435 -7.78 -19.38 17.06
CA LYS A 435 -8.83 -20.27 17.61
C LYS A 435 -9.89 -20.68 16.59
N GLN A 436 -10.07 -19.88 15.55
CA GLN A 436 -11.12 -20.05 14.57
C GLN A 436 -10.53 -19.94 13.17
N THR A 437 -11.07 -20.73 12.26
CA THR A 437 -10.76 -20.64 10.85
C THR A 437 -11.38 -19.35 10.26
N ILE A 438 -10.69 -18.76 9.31
CA ILE A 438 -11.15 -17.56 8.60
C ILE A 438 -11.53 -17.99 7.18
N ASP A 439 -12.71 -17.58 6.74
CA ASP A 439 -13.14 -17.82 5.36
C ASP A 439 -12.22 -17.13 4.36
N ASP A 440 -11.76 -17.86 3.35
CA ASP A 440 -10.77 -17.39 2.39
C ASP A 440 -11.28 -16.17 1.59
N ASN A 441 -12.56 -16.15 1.22
CA ASN A 441 -13.14 -15.04 0.45
C ASN A 441 -13.28 -13.79 1.34
N GLN A 442 -13.72 -13.98 2.58
CA GLN A 442 -13.79 -12.89 3.54
C GLN A 442 -12.41 -12.29 3.81
N PHE A 443 -11.39 -13.14 3.98
CA PHE A 443 -10.03 -12.68 4.18
C PHE A 443 -9.49 -11.90 2.96
N GLN A 444 -9.74 -12.38 1.74
CA GLN A 444 -9.33 -11.68 0.52
C GLN A 444 -10.03 -10.32 0.38
N ALA A 445 -11.31 -10.25 0.70
CA ALA A 445 -12.06 -8.99 0.69
C ALA A 445 -11.52 -8.01 1.75
N GLU A 446 -11.22 -8.51 2.96
CA GLU A 446 -10.60 -7.72 4.03
C GLU A 446 -9.23 -7.18 3.61
N LEU A 447 -8.38 -8.03 3.02
CA LEU A 447 -7.05 -7.65 2.57
C LEU A 447 -7.10 -6.60 1.44
N ALA A 448 -8.04 -6.75 0.49
CA ALA A 448 -8.28 -5.76 -0.54
C ALA A 448 -8.74 -4.41 0.05
N THR A 449 -9.64 -4.44 1.03
CA THR A 449 -10.08 -3.24 1.76
C THR A 449 -8.91 -2.52 2.45
N ILE A 450 -8.00 -3.27 3.07
CA ILE A 450 -6.81 -2.71 3.72
C ILE A 450 -5.85 -2.13 2.68
N GLU A 451 -5.58 -2.85 1.58
CA GLU A 451 -4.71 -2.39 0.49
C GLU A 451 -5.21 -1.07 -0.11
N GLU A 452 -6.49 -1.01 -0.45
CA GLU A 452 -7.10 0.17 -1.08
C GLU A 452 -7.12 1.42 -0.20
N ASN A 453 -7.11 1.24 1.12
CA ASN A 453 -7.21 2.34 2.07
C ASN A 453 -5.92 2.59 2.86
N SER A 454 -4.82 1.96 2.43
CA SER A 454 -3.48 2.12 3.01
C SER A 454 -2.53 2.75 1.99
N PHE A 455 -1.73 3.71 2.41
CA PHE A 455 -0.82 4.42 1.50
C PHE A 455 0.65 4.03 1.62
N ASN A 456 1.05 3.27 2.65
CA ASN A 456 2.41 2.71 2.78
C ASN A 456 2.50 1.22 2.45
N ILE A 457 1.37 0.56 2.16
CA ILE A 457 1.34 -0.84 1.73
C ILE A 457 1.47 -0.89 0.22
N HIS A 458 2.50 -1.57 -0.27
CA HIS A 458 2.78 -1.73 -1.68
C HIS A 458 2.70 -3.21 -2.07
N ARG A 459 2.20 -3.49 -3.25
CA ARG A 459 2.17 -4.84 -3.80
C ARG A 459 3.36 -5.07 -4.72
N ILE A 460 4.17 -6.08 -4.44
CA ILE A 460 5.31 -6.51 -5.25
C ILE A 460 5.08 -7.96 -5.65
N GLY A 461 4.63 -8.19 -6.87
CA GLY A 461 4.17 -9.51 -7.31
C GLY A 461 2.96 -9.98 -6.47
N ASN A 462 3.09 -11.12 -5.77
CA ASN A 462 2.05 -11.63 -4.87
C ASN A 462 2.23 -11.23 -3.39
N ARG A 463 3.23 -10.42 -3.08
CA ARG A 463 3.56 -10.03 -1.69
C ARG A 463 3.13 -8.60 -1.40
N PHE A 464 2.62 -8.36 -0.22
CA PHE A 464 2.38 -7.06 0.36
C PHE A 464 3.61 -6.64 1.18
N VAL A 465 4.05 -5.40 1.01
CA VAL A 465 5.24 -4.87 1.69
C VAL A 465 4.93 -3.51 2.27
N PHE A 466 5.29 -3.32 3.52
CA PHE A 466 5.23 -2.01 4.18
C PHE A 466 6.49 -1.21 3.82
N LYS A 467 6.33 -0.02 3.23
CA LYS A 467 7.46 0.84 2.83
C LYS A 467 7.38 2.23 3.44
N ASN A 468 8.53 2.89 3.52
CA ASN A 468 8.61 4.29 3.91
C ASN A 468 7.96 5.22 2.90
N GLU A 469 8.04 4.87 1.62
CA GLU A 469 7.44 5.62 0.53
C GLU A 469 5.91 5.48 0.58
N GLU A 470 5.22 6.60 0.41
CA GLU A 470 3.77 6.62 0.32
C GLU A 470 3.34 6.41 -1.13
N ASN A 471 2.26 5.66 -1.36
CA ASN A 471 1.59 5.62 -2.65
C ASN A 471 0.69 6.86 -2.78
N PRO A 472 1.02 7.84 -3.63
CA PRO A 472 0.28 9.11 -3.70
C PRO A 472 -1.19 8.91 -4.06
N GLN A 473 -1.49 7.95 -4.95
CA GLN A 473 -2.87 7.67 -5.36
C GLN A 473 -3.67 7.04 -4.21
N ALA A 474 -3.11 6.04 -3.53
CA ALA A 474 -3.76 5.40 -2.40
C ALA A 474 -3.97 6.39 -1.25
N LYS A 475 -2.98 7.23 -0.96
CA LYS A 475 -3.07 8.30 0.03
C LYS A 475 -4.22 9.25 -0.30
N LEU A 476 -4.26 9.75 -1.53
CA LEU A 476 -5.29 10.68 -1.98
C LEU A 476 -6.70 10.09 -1.83
N LEU A 477 -6.90 8.84 -2.28
CA LEU A 477 -8.20 8.17 -2.18
C LEU A 477 -8.62 7.87 -0.73
N THR A 478 -7.66 7.49 0.13
CA THR A 478 -7.93 7.25 1.54
C THR A 478 -8.42 8.52 2.24
N TYR A 479 -7.77 9.64 1.99
CA TYR A 479 -8.21 10.95 2.51
C TYR A 479 -9.56 11.36 1.91
N ALA A 480 -9.80 11.13 0.62
CA ALA A 480 -11.08 11.42 -0.03
C ALA A 480 -12.24 10.57 0.52
N LYS A 481 -12.00 9.35 0.98
CA LYS A 481 -12.98 8.48 1.63
C LYS A 481 -13.30 8.89 3.08
N ASN A 482 -12.49 9.73 3.70
CA ASN A 482 -12.66 10.15 5.09
C ASN A 482 -13.71 11.27 5.23
N ASP A 483 -14.92 10.90 5.61
CA ASP A 483 -16.05 11.82 5.76
C ASP A 483 -15.82 12.92 6.81
N LYS A 484 -14.94 12.70 7.80
CA LYS A 484 -14.65 13.67 8.84
C LYS A 484 -13.93 14.92 8.33
N LEU A 485 -13.22 14.82 7.20
CA LEU A 485 -12.50 15.93 6.58
C LEU A 485 -13.41 16.89 5.81
N PHE A 486 -14.65 16.49 5.50
CA PHE A 486 -15.59 17.24 4.64
C PHE A 486 -16.88 17.60 5.34
N GLN A 487 -16.86 17.75 6.66
CA GLN A 487 -18.04 18.10 7.46
C GLN A 487 -18.59 19.50 7.18
N SER A 488 -17.75 20.41 6.72
CA SER A 488 -18.12 21.77 6.32
C SER A 488 -18.75 21.86 4.93
N GLY A 489 -18.77 20.76 4.14
CA GLY A 489 -19.46 20.65 2.87
C GLY A 489 -18.69 21.13 1.65
N GLU A 490 -17.37 21.29 1.73
CA GLU A 490 -16.53 21.70 0.60
C GLU A 490 -16.61 20.71 -0.57
N ASP A 491 -16.84 19.44 -0.29
CA ASP A 491 -17.00 18.40 -1.30
C ASP A 491 -18.30 18.58 -2.10
N VAL A 492 -19.38 18.95 -1.45
CA VAL A 492 -20.67 19.25 -2.09
C VAL A 492 -20.53 20.48 -2.99
N GLU A 493 -19.87 21.54 -2.50
CA GLU A 493 -19.58 22.74 -3.27
C GLU A 493 -18.72 22.42 -4.50
N HIS A 494 -17.66 21.62 -4.30
CA HIS A 494 -16.80 21.24 -5.40
C HIS A 494 -17.52 20.38 -6.43
N LEU A 495 -18.30 19.37 -5.99
CA LEU A 495 -19.10 18.54 -6.89
C LEU A 495 -20.13 19.38 -7.68
N ALA A 496 -20.81 20.32 -7.04
CA ALA A 496 -21.74 21.22 -7.72
C ALA A 496 -21.04 22.05 -8.81
N LYS A 497 -19.83 22.49 -8.53
CA LYS A 497 -18.97 23.24 -9.48
C LYS A 497 -18.57 22.38 -10.68
N GLU A 498 -18.21 21.12 -10.44
CA GLU A 498 -17.87 20.19 -11.52
C GLU A 498 -19.11 19.82 -12.37
N VAL A 499 -20.27 19.61 -11.77
CA VAL A 499 -21.53 19.40 -12.50
C VAL A 499 -21.85 20.61 -13.40
N ARG A 500 -21.71 21.80 -12.85
CA ARG A 500 -21.90 23.06 -13.63
C ARG A 500 -20.92 23.17 -14.78
N SER A 501 -19.66 22.78 -14.57
CA SER A 501 -18.62 22.79 -15.59
C SER A 501 -18.88 21.79 -16.71
N VAL A 502 -19.37 20.59 -16.37
CA VAL A 502 -19.69 19.54 -17.36
C VAL A 502 -20.83 19.94 -18.29
N ILE A 503 -21.85 20.63 -17.77
CA ILE A 503 -23.09 20.95 -18.51
C ILE A 503 -23.02 22.34 -19.17
N GLY A 504 -22.36 23.31 -18.56
CA GLY A 504 -22.37 24.71 -19.00
C GLY A 504 -21.00 25.38 -19.04
N GLY A 505 -19.92 24.60 -18.97
CA GLY A 505 -18.55 25.14 -18.85
C GLY A 505 -17.92 25.64 -20.15
N SER A 506 -18.42 25.26 -21.33
CA SER A 506 -17.92 25.78 -22.58
C SER A 506 -18.31 27.26 -22.78
N GLU A 507 -17.45 28.04 -23.39
CA GLU A 507 -17.67 29.49 -23.58
C GLU A 507 -18.93 29.76 -24.41
N SER A 508 -19.16 28.98 -25.47
CA SER A 508 -20.34 29.07 -26.30
C SER A 508 -21.64 28.82 -25.52
N VAL A 509 -21.66 27.82 -24.66
CA VAL A 509 -22.84 27.48 -23.85
C VAL A 509 -23.08 28.52 -22.77
N SER A 510 -22.04 28.98 -22.09
CA SER A 510 -22.14 29.92 -20.98
C SER A 510 -22.60 31.33 -21.41
N GLN A 511 -22.43 31.69 -22.69
CA GLN A 511 -22.94 32.94 -23.27
C GLN A 511 -24.47 32.92 -23.48
N ILE A 512 -25.02 31.76 -23.81
CA ILE A 512 -26.44 31.58 -24.15
C ILE A 512 -27.23 31.06 -22.96
N TYR A 513 -26.63 30.17 -22.18
CA TYR A 513 -27.30 29.47 -21.08
C TYR A 513 -26.73 29.83 -19.73
N ARG A 514 -27.63 29.96 -18.75
CA ARG A 514 -27.29 30.01 -17.33
C ARG A 514 -27.60 28.66 -16.71
N VAL A 515 -26.57 27.98 -16.22
CA VAL A 515 -26.70 26.68 -15.55
C VAL A 515 -26.67 26.87 -14.03
N ILE A 516 -27.70 26.44 -13.34
CA ILE A 516 -27.88 26.49 -11.89
C ILE A 516 -27.95 25.06 -11.38
N VAL A 517 -27.08 24.68 -10.44
CA VAL A 517 -27.09 23.35 -9.83
C VAL A 517 -27.68 23.43 -8.46
N LEU A 518 -28.88 22.85 -8.27
CA LEU A 518 -29.48 22.74 -6.95
C LEU A 518 -28.71 21.73 -6.12
N LYS A 519 -28.48 22.06 -4.83
CA LYS A 519 -27.69 21.24 -3.95
C LYS A 519 -28.50 20.15 -3.23
N LYS A 520 -27.93 19.45 -2.33
CA LYS A 520 -28.38 18.26 -1.60
C LYS A 520 -29.84 18.32 -1.18
N LYS A 521 -30.32 19.46 -0.63
CA LYS A 521 -31.69 19.69 -0.22
C LYS A 521 -32.39 20.65 -1.20
N TRP A 522 -32.55 20.23 -2.44
CA TRP A 522 -33.04 21.07 -3.53
C TRP A 522 -34.41 21.70 -3.30
N ASN A 523 -35.24 21.12 -2.43
CA ASN A 523 -36.56 21.68 -2.04
C ASN A 523 -36.48 22.83 -1.02
N SER A 524 -35.33 23.04 -0.37
CA SER A 524 -35.13 24.17 0.54
C SER A 524 -34.81 25.45 -0.24
N ASN A 525 -34.71 26.60 0.43
CA ASN A 525 -34.34 27.85 -0.24
C ASN A 525 -32.95 27.78 -0.86
N PRO A 526 -32.84 27.69 -2.18
CA PRO A 526 -31.53 27.48 -2.81
C PRO A 526 -30.71 28.78 -2.88
N TRP A 527 -31.39 29.94 -2.90
CA TRP A 527 -30.77 31.22 -3.20
C TRP A 527 -29.84 31.75 -2.10
N SER A 528 -30.05 31.30 -0.86
CA SER A 528 -29.14 31.61 0.24
C SER A 528 -27.74 31.00 0.10
N GLU A 529 -27.60 30.01 -0.76
CA GLU A 529 -26.34 29.25 -0.98
C GLU A 529 -25.67 29.60 -2.29
N PHE A 530 -26.19 30.54 -3.08
CA PHE A 530 -25.66 30.94 -4.37
C PHE A 530 -25.07 32.37 -4.34
N ASP A 531 -24.15 32.60 -5.25
CA ASP A 531 -23.63 33.95 -5.52
C ASP A 531 -24.81 34.87 -5.96
N GLU A 532 -24.71 36.15 -5.60
CA GLU A 532 -25.72 37.15 -5.92
C GLU A 532 -26.04 37.27 -7.42
N LYS A 533 -25.06 36.98 -8.28
CA LYS A 533 -25.23 36.94 -9.76
C LYS A 533 -26.16 35.82 -10.24
N ASP A 534 -26.31 34.75 -9.48
CA ASP A 534 -27.15 33.59 -9.80
C ASP A 534 -28.59 33.74 -9.21
N HIS A 535 -28.85 34.78 -8.43
CA HIS A 535 -30.18 35.05 -7.88
C HIS A 535 -31.15 35.47 -8.99
N PRO A 536 -32.43 35.05 -8.91
CA PRO A 536 -33.42 35.37 -9.96
C PRO A 536 -33.56 36.82 -10.32
N LYS A 537 -33.37 37.72 -9.35
CA LYS A 537 -33.40 39.18 -9.55
C LYS A 537 -32.31 39.73 -10.49
N ASN A 538 -31.21 39.01 -10.60
CA ASN A 538 -30.04 39.37 -11.38
C ASN A 538 -29.90 38.55 -12.68
N TRP A 539 -31.00 37.84 -13.05
CA TRP A 539 -30.97 37.08 -14.30
C TRP A 539 -30.98 38.03 -15.50
N ASP A 540 -30.06 37.74 -16.42
CA ASP A 540 -29.98 38.40 -17.72
C ASP A 540 -30.82 37.66 -18.79
N GLY A 541 -30.64 37.99 -20.03
CA GLY A 541 -31.40 37.39 -21.14
C GLY A 541 -31.03 35.92 -21.47
N ARG A 542 -30.12 35.30 -20.74
CA ARG A 542 -29.72 33.89 -20.97
C ARG A 542 -30.84 32.92 -20.57
N LEU A 543 -30.87 31.79 -21.29
CA LEU A 543 -31.79 30.69 -21.02
C LEU A 543 -31.38 29.96 -19.75
N THR A 544 -32.31 29.73 -18.82
CA THR A 544 -31.98 29.14 -17.53
C THR A 544 -32.22 27.64 -17.52
N VAL A 545 -31.14 26.88 -17.26
CA VAL A 545 -31.17 25.42 -17.03
C VAL A 545 -30.92 25.17 -15.54
N VAL A 546 -31.87 24.56 -14.87
CA VAL A 546 -31.83 24.22 -13.45
C VAL A 546 -31.60 22.72 -13.33
N ILE A 547 -30.47 22.32 -12.78
CA ILE A 547 -30.11 20.93 -12.56
C ILE A 547 -30.69 20.49 -11.21
N VAL A 548 -31.60 19.50 -11.25
CA VAL A 548 -32.13 18.87 -10.07
C VAL A 548 -31.29 17.68 -9.69
N PRO A 549 -30.76 17.61 -8.46
CA PRO A 549 -29.75 16.61 -8.06
C PRO A 549 -30.29 15.19 -7.90
N GLU A 550 -31.60 15.01 -7.98
CA GLU A 550 -32.31 13.73 -7.93
C GLU A 550 -33.50 13.71 -8.89
N SER A 551 -33.92 12.54 -9.30
CA SER A 551 -35.18 12.42 -10.06
C SER A 551 -36.37 12.59 -9.10
N PRO A 552 -37.18 13.64 -9.24
CA PRO A 552 -38.34 13.82 -8.34
C PRO A 552 -39.30 12.66 -8.50
N GLU A 553 -39.89 12.19 -7.39
CA GLU A 553 -40.93 11.13 -7.40
C GLU A 553 -42.09 11.49 -8.30
N ARG A 554 -42.49 12.76 -8.28
CA ARG A 554 -43.54 13.35 -9.12
C ARG A 554 -43.08 14.68 -9.69
N LEU A 555 -43.23 14.88 -10.99
CA LEU A 555 -42.90 16.15 -11.66
C LEU A 555 -43.60 17.36 -11.08
N THR A 556 -44.78 17.15 -10.47
CA THR A 556 -45.54 18.20 -9.78
C THR A 556 -44.78 18.88 -8.64
N LEU A 557 -43.75 18.21 -8.06
CA LEU A 557 -42.85 18.82 -7.08
C LEU A 557 -42.07 20.01 -7.65
N LEU A 558 -41.81 20.01 -8.96
CA LEU A 558 -41.17 21.13 -9.65
C LEU A 558 -42.10 22.37 -9.66
N GLY A 559 -43.41 22.17 -9.75
CA GLY A 559 -44.40 23.25 -9.62
C GLY A 559 -44.40 23.89 -8.24
N CYS A 560 -44.32 23.07 -7.19
CA CYS A 560 -44.18 23.55 -5.82
C CYS A 560 -42.87 24.35 -5.65
N TRP A 561 -41.80 23.86 -6.22
CA TRP A 561 -40.50 24.54 -6.22
C TRP A 561 -40.55 25.90 -6.93
N LEU A 562 -41.14 25.96 -8.14
CA LEU A 562 -41.34 27.21 -8.88
C LEU A 562 -42.12 28.24 -8.08
N LYS A 563 -43.25 27.82 -7.44
CA LYS A 563 -44.06 28.74 -6.62
C LYS A 563 -43.31 29.26 -5.42
N THR A 564 -42.59 28.39 -4.74
CA THR A 564 -41.94 28.71 -3.47
C THR A 564 -40.70 29.60 -3.68
N HIS A 565 -39.94 29.37 -4.74
CA HIS A 565 -38.61 29.94 -4.90
C HIS A 565 -38.47 30.96 -6.03
N LEU A 566 -39.52 31.09 -6.90
CA LEU A 566 -39.55 32.07 -7.97
C LEU A 566 -40.78 32.95 -7.91
N GLN A 567 -40.58 34.26 -7.91
CA GLN A 567 -41.69 35.24 -8.02
C GLN A 567 -42.03 35.49 -9.47
N GLU A 568 -41.02 35.58 -10.33
CA GLU A 568 -41.10 35.86 -11.77
C GLU A 568 -40.31 34.83 -12.57
N ASN A 569 -40.48 34.82 -13.88
CA ASN A 569 -39.76 33.99 -14.84
C ASN A 569 -40.02 32.46 -14.72
N ARG A 570 -41.18 32.03 -14.22
CA ARG A 570 -41.49 30.60 -13.99
C ARG A 570 -41.56 29.78 -15.27
N ASN A 571 -41.91 30.36 -16.40
CA ASN A 571 -41.96 29.66 -17.70
C ASN A 571 -40.62 29.63 -18.43
N THR A 572 -39.56 30.21 -17.84
CA THR A 572 -38.23 30.25 -18.49
C THR A 572 -37.34 29.07 -18.12
N ILE A 573 -37.73 28.25 -17.16
CA ILE A 573 -36.90 27.23 -16.56
C ILE A 573 -36.96 25.95 -17.37
N ARG A 574 -35.78 25.40 -17.66
CA ARG A 574 -35.54 24.04 -18.18
C ARG A 574 -34.96 23.24 -17.03
N PHE A 575 -35.75 22.30 -16.47
CA PHE A 575 -35.30 21.43 -15.43
C PHE A 575 -34.52 20.26 -16.07
N LEU A 576 -33.22 20.18 -15.82
CA LEU A 576 -32.43 19.03 -16.19
C LEU A 576 -32.48 17.98 -15.08
N LEU A 577 -32.92 16.77 -15.42
CA LEU A 577 -33.21 15.71 -14.48
C LEU A 577 -32.22 14.54 -14.62
N LEU A 578 -31.98 13.87 -13.50
CA LEU A 578 -31.24 12.61 -13.47
C LEU A 578 -31.99 11.47 -14.15
N GLN A 579 -31.23 10.53 -14.69
CA GLN A 579 -31.76 9.25 -15.14
C GLN A 579 -32.55 8.57 -14.01
N LYS A 580 -33.72 8.02 -14.31
CA LYS A 580 -34.59 7.34 -13.31
C LYS A 580 -33.84 6.19 -12.64
N GLY A 581 -34.01 6.11 -11.33
CA GLY A 581 -33.34 5.08 -10.50
C GLY A 581 -31.95 5.44 -9.97
N ASN A 582 -31.36 6.55 -10.41
CA ASN A 582 -30.13 7.03 -9.78
C ASN A 582 -30.43 7.77 -8.47
N PRO A 583 -29.59 7.56 -7.44
CA PRO A 583 -29.69 8.34 -6.20
C PRO A 583 -29.32 9.80 -6.44
N ASN A 584 -29.67 10.65 -5.49
CA ASN A 584 -29.22 12.05 -5.48
C ASN A 584 -27.68 12.08 -5.58
N ILE A 585 -27.17 12.87 -6.53
CA ILE A 585 -25.71 12.92 -6.82
C ILE A 585 -24.86 13.32 -5.62
N PHE A 586 -25.41 14.11 -4.69
CA PHE A 586 -24.71 14.51 -3.47
C PHE A 586 -24.80 13.48 -2.34
N TYR A 587 -25.47 12.35 -2.56
CA TYR A 587 -25.46 11.16 -1.70
C TYR A 587 -24.76 9.97 -2.38
N ASP A 588 -24.37 10.11 -3.65
CA ASP A 588 -23.58 9.10 -4.36
C ASP A 588 -22.15 9.14 -3.85
N ARG A 589 -21.77 8.14 -3.03
CA ARG A 589 -20.45 8.07 -2.40
C ARG A 589 -19.33 8.04 -3.40
N GLU A 590 -19.52 7.39 -4.54
CA GLU A 590 -18.50 7.29 -5.58
C GLU A 590 -18.20 8.66 -6.20
N LEU A 591 -19.23 9.41 -6.54
CA LEU A 591 -19.08 10.77 -7.07
C LEU A 591 -18.45 11.72 -6.03
N LEU A 592 -18.87 11.61 -4.77
CA LEU A 592 -18.29 12.41 -3.69
C LEU A 592 -16.81 12.10 -3.48
N VAL A 593 -16.42 10.81 -3.46
CA VAL A 593 -15.00 10.43 -3.31
C VAL A 593 -14.15 10.96 -4.46
N LEU A 594 -14.65 10.87 -5.70
CA LEU A 594 -13.95 11.44 -6.85
C LEU A 594 -13.82 12.96 -6.77
N ALA A 595 -14.90 13.66 -6.39
CA ALA A 595 -14.89 15.12 -6.22
C ALA A 595 -13.90 15.56 -5.12
N ARG A 596 -13.89 14.84 -3.99
CA ARG A 596 -12.94 15.05 -2.88
C ARG A 596 -11.50 14.78 -3.31
N ALA A 597 -11.26 13.71 -4.10
CA ALA A 597 -9.94 13.41 -4.63
C ALA A 597 -9.43 14.54 -5.54
N VAL A 598 -10.28 15.08 -6.41
CA VAL A 598 -9.93 16.24 -7.25
C VAL A 598 -9.63 17.46 -6.38
N TYR A 599 -10.48 17.75 -5.39
CA TYR A 599 -10.34 18.88 -4.48
C TYR A 599 -9.03 18.82 -3.69
N LEU A 600 -8.71 17.69 -3.06
CA LEU A 600 -7.47 17.49 -2.32
C LEU A 600 -6.24 17.58 -3.23
N ALA A 601 -6.31 16.98 -4.42
CA ALA A 601 -5.20 17.03 -5.37
C ALA A 601 -4.92 18.44 -5.88
N MET A 602 -5.94 19.30 -5.97
CA MET A 602 -5.77 20.73 -6.32
C MET A 602 -4.94 21.48 -5.27
N ASP A 603 -5.03 21.09 -4.02
CA ASP A 603 -4.24 21.71 -2.96
C ASP A 603 -2.84 21.06 -2.86
N TRP A 604 -2.76 19.74 -2.88
CA TRP A 604 -1.51 19.01 -2.69
C TRP A 604 -0.52 19.13 -3.85
N LYS A 605 -0.98 19.41 -5.08
CA LYS A 605 -0.09 19.67 -6.22
C LYS A 605 0.84 20.89 -6.03
N LYS A 606 0.53 21.78 -5.07
CA LYS A 606 1.39 22.91 -4.71
C LYS A 606 2.66 22.45 -4.03
N SER A 607 2.60 21.34 -3.31
CA SER A 607 3.72 20.74 -2.57
C SER A 607 4.42 19.64 -3.36
N GLU A 608 3.66 18.80 -4.07
CA GLU A 608 4.17 17.64 -4.80
C GLU A 608 3.57 17.56 -6.21
N PRO A 609 4.38 17.66 -7.28
CA PRO A 609 3.91 17.70 -8.67
C PRO A 609 3.09 16.49 -9.12
N ILE A 610 3.32 15.31 -8.53
CA ILE A 610 2.60 14.06 -8.86
C ILE A 610 1.07 14.22 -8.72
N TYR A 611 0.62 15.04 -7.77
CA TYR A 611 -0.82 15.28 -7.58
C TYR A 611 -1.46 16.08 -8.71
N ALA A 612 -0.70 16.74 -9.57
CA ALA A 612 -1.26 17.39 -10.76
C ALA A 612 -1.73 16.36 -11.81
N GLU A 613 -1.00 15.25 -11.96
CA GLU A 613 -1.40 14.14 -12.83
C GLU A 613 -2.61 13.39 -12.25
N LEU A 614 -2.58 13.12 -10.96
CA LEU A 614 -3.70 12.49 -10.26
C LEU A 614 -4.97 13.35 -10.30
N GLN A 615 -4.84 14.67 -10.17
CA GLN A 615 -5.95 15.59 -10.34
C GLN A 615 -6.60 15.41 -11.71
N LYS A 616 -5.81 15.46 -12.80
CA LYS A 616 -6.34 15.27 -14.16
C LYS A 616 -7.03 13.91 -14.34
N LYS A 617 -6.41 12.85 -13.80
CA LYS A 617 -6.96 11.49 -13.84
C LYS A 617 -8.35 11.44 -13.20
N PHE A 618 -8.47 11.84 -11.94
CA PHE A 618 -9.72 11.76 -11.20
C PHE A 618 -10.77 12.76 -11.69
N GLN A 619 -10.34 13.92 -12.19
CA GLN A 619 -11.24 14.88 -12.83
C GLN A 619 -11.85 14.31 -14.09
N ASN A 620 -11.07 13.69 -14.97
CA ASN A 620 -11.60 13.03 -16.17
C ASN A 620 -12.56 11.89 -15.83
N GLU A 621 -12.26 11.11 -14.80
CA GLU A 621 -13.13 10.03 -14.33
C GLU A 621 -14.46 10.59 -13.80
N LEU A 622 -14.41 11.61 -12.95
CA LEU A 622 -15.57 12.31 -12.42
C LEU A 622 -16.44 12.89 -13.56
N MET A 623 -15.80 13.60 -14.49
CA MET A 623 -16.51 14.19 -15.64
C MET A 623 -17.18 13.13 -16.50
N THR A 624 -16.52 12.00 -16.75
CA THR A 624 -17.07 10.88 -17.52
C THR A 624 -18.33 10.31 -16.85
N LYS A 625 -18.29 10.13 -15.53
CA LYS A 625 -19.43 9.66 -14.76
C LYS A 625 -20.58 10.67 -14.74
N LEU A 626 -20.27 11.95 -14.58
CA LEU A 626 -21.27 13.01 -14.55
C LEU A 626 -21.97 13.21 -15.90
N ARG A 627 -21.26 13.10 -17.02
CA ARG A 627 -21.83 13.24 -18.38
C ARG A 627 -22.99 12.30 -18.66
N ASN A 628 -22.99 11.13 -18.06
CA ASN A 628 -23.98 10.08 -18.28
C ASN A 628 -25.12 10.08 -17.25
N ARG A 629 -25.09 10.98 -16.28
CA ARG A 629 -26.08 10.99 -15.18
C ARG A 629 -27.39 11.68 -15.55
N PHE A 630 -27.36 12.59 -16.51
CA PHE A 630 -28.52 13.40 -16.91
C PHE A 630 -28.96 12.95 -18.30
N ASP A 631 -30.19 12.46 -18.43
CA ASP A 631 -30.71 11.94 -19.69
C ASP A 631 -32.03 12.62 -20.15
N ARG A 632 -32.69 13.38 -19.29
CA ARG A 632 -33.99 13.97 -19.52
C ARG A 632 -34.10 15.39 -18.99
N PHE A 633 -35.09 16.10 -19.51
CA PHE A 633 -35.47 17.41 -19.02
C PHE A 633 -37.00 17.50 -18.83
N ALA A 634 -37.45 18.47 -18.00
CA ALA A 634 -38.83 18.81 -17.83
C ALA A 634 -39.07 20.28 -18.11
N LEU A 635 -40.16 20.56 -18.81
CA LEU A 635 -40.61 21.90 -19.14
C LEU A 635 -42.02 22.10 -18.60
N LEU A 636 -42.34 23.30 -18.08
CA LEU A 636 -43.69 23.64 -17.62
C LEU A 636 -44.65 23.67 -18.83
N GLN A 637 -45.70 22.84 -18.75
CA GLN A 637 -46.75 22.78 -19.77
C GLN A 637 -48.00 23.54 -19.35
N GLU A 638 -48.49 23.29 -18.12
CA GLU A 638 -49.66 23.97 -17.57
C GLU A 638 -49.43 24.38 -16.12
N TRP A 639 -49.85 25.58 -15.82
CA TRP A 639 -49.77 26.13 -14.46
C TRP A 639 -51.12 26.15 -13.78
N ASN A 640 -51.20 25.55 -12.59
CA ASN A 640 -52.33 25.67 -11.72
C ASN A 640 -52.11 26.75 -10.65
N PHE A 641 -52.77 27.89 -10.75
CA PHE A 641 -52.59 29.02 -9.83
C PHE A 641 -53.11 28.72 -8.43
N ALA A 642 -54.16 27.90 -8.34
CA ALA A 642 -54.74 27.53 -7.05
C ALA A 642 -53.89 26.52 -6.30
N ASP A 643 -53.40 25.49 -7.00
CA ASP A 643 -52.64 24.39 -6.41
C ASP A 643 -51.42 23.99 -7.31
N PRO A 644 -50.27 24.50 -7.00
CA PRO A 644 -49.05 24.17 -7.80
C PRO A 644 -48.67 22.71 -7.83
N SER A 645 -49.18 21.91 -6.90
CA SER A 645 -49.03 20.45 -6.93
C SER A 645 -49.82 19.77 -8.05
N LYS A 646 -50.63 20.51 -8.79
CA LYS A 646 -51.39 20.07 -9.98
C LYS A 646 -50.83 20.63 -11.28
N CYS A 647 -49.70 21.30 -11.28
CA CYS A 647 -49.05 21.76 -12.49
C CYS A 647 -48.62 20.58 -13.36
N CYS A 648 -48.76 20.72 -14.68
CA CYS A 648 -48.30 19.74 -15.65
C CYS A 648 -46.92 20.11 -16.21
N PHE A 649 -46.07 19.10 -16.34
CA PHE A 649 -44.74 19.22 -16.95
C PHE A 649 -44.62 18.23 -18.08
N GLU A 650 -44.03 18.68 -19.17
CA GLU A 650 -43.62 17.84 -20.26
C GLU A 650 -42.20 17.32 -20.01
N GLU A 651 -42.04 15.98 -19.95
CA GLU A 651 -40.76 15.32 -19.78
C GLU A 651 -40.26 14.70 -21.08
N ARG A 652 -39.01 14.98 -21.49
CA ARG A 652 -38.39 14.45 -22.70
C ARG A 652 -36.97 14.00 -22.45
N ILE A 653 -36.50 13.00 -23.24
CA ILE A 653 -35.11 12.54 -23.24
C ILE A 653 -34.37 13.35 -24.30
N HIS A 654 -33.18 13.85 -23.99
CA HIS A 654 -32.40 14.68 -24.93
C HIS A 654 -31.36 13.92 -25.75
N GLY A 655 -30.95 12.69 -25.35
CA GLY A 655 -30.12 11.79 -26.17
C GLY A 655 -28.65 12.21 -26.37
N VAL A 656 -28.16 13.24 -25.67
CA VAL A 656 -26.80 13.78 -25.79
C VAL A 656 -26.14 13.85 -24.42
N GLN A 657 -24.85 14.22 -24.37
CA GLN A 657 -24.05 14.24 -23.13
C GLN A 657 -23.29 15.56 -22.98
N GLY A 658 -23.04 15.93 -21.72
CA GLY A 658 -22.19 17.04 -21.32
C GLY A 658 -22.70 18.41 -21.78
N ASP A 659 -21.82 19.23 -22.32
CA ASP A 659 -22.11 20.63 -22.74
C ASP A 659 -23.04 20.76 -23.95
N LYS A 660 -23.33 19.68 -24.65
CA LYS A 660 -24.32 19.64 -25.73
C LYS A 660 -25.78 19.56 -25.24
N ILE A 661 -25.97 19.28 -23.95
CA ILE A 661 -27.32 19.09 -23.36
C ILE A 661 -28.18 20.37 -23.46
N PRO A 662 -27.72 21.57 -23.11
CA PRO A 662 -28.58 22.77 -23.22
C PRO A 662 -29.05 23.05 -24.64
N GLU A 663 -28.19 22.90 -25.63
CA GLU A 663 -28.52 23.11 -27.05
C GLU A 663 -29.50 22.06 -27.57
N ALA A 664 -29.33 20.80 -27.16
CA ALA A 664 -30.22 19.70 -27.55
C ALA A 664 -31.61 19.88 -26.94
N ILE A 665 -31.71 20.33 -25.69
CA ILE A 665 -32.98 20.67 -25.03
C ILE A 665 -33.72 21.77 -25.84
N ASP A 666 -33.00 22.84 -26.17
CA ASP A 666 -33.60 23.94 -26.98
C ASP A 666 -34.03 23.49 -28.36
N SER A 667 -33.23 22.62 -29.01
CA SER A 667 -33.59 22.05 -30.30
C SER A 667 -34.90 21.24 -30.22
N ILE A 668 -35.06 20.41 -29.18
CA ILE A 668 -36.31 19.64 -28.95
C ILE A 668 -37.47 20.58 -28.66
N ILE A 669 -37.27 21.60 -27.82
CA ILE A 669 -38.29 22.58 -27.50
C ILE A 669 -38.79 23.28 -28.78
N LYS A 670 -37.86 23.74 -29.63
CA LYS A 670 -38.17 24.47 -30.85
C LYS A 670 -38.85 23.61 -31.90
N LYS A 671 -38.54 22.32 -32.01
CA LYS A 671 -39.04 21.43 -33.05
C LYS A 671 -40.29 20.65 -32.66
N GLU A 672 -40.39 20.26 -31.38
CA GLU A 672 -41.41 19.29 -30.93
C GLU A 672 -42.41 19.88 -29.96
N LEU A 673 -42.01 20.84 -29.12
CA LEU A 673 -42.87 21.37 -28.05
C LEU A 673 -43.42 22.78 -28.33
N PHE A 674 -42.76 23.52 -29.20
CA PHE A 674 -43.25 24.84 -29.56
C PHE A 674 -44.21 24.76 -30.73
N ILE A 675 -45.46 25.23 -30.50
CA ILE A 675 -46.54 25.26 -31.49
C ILE A 675 -46.58 26.68 -32.08
N PRO A 676 -46.17 26.90 -33.35
CA PRO A 676 -46.13 28.23 -33.94
C PRO A 676 -47.49 28.91 -33.98
N GLU A 677 -48.56 28.16 -34.19
CA GLU A 677 -49.95 28.65 -34.28
C GLU A 677 -50.39 29.27 -32.93
N ASP A 678 -50.11 28.64 -31.82
CA ASP A 678 -50.45 29.13 -30.46
C ASP A 678 -49.69 30.45 -30.17
N PHE A 679 -48.43 30.53 -30.59
CA PHE A 679 -47.61 31.74 -30.48
C PHE A 679 -48.18 32.87 -31.36
N GLU A 680 -48.50 32.55 -32.61
CA GLU A 680 -49.05 33.54 -33.56
C GLU A 680 -50.40 34.06 -33.13
N GLU A 681 -51.32 33.20 -32.66
CA GLU A 681 -52.61 33.58 -32.08
C GLU A 681 -52.43 34.50 -30.87
N TYR A 682 -51.45 34.16 -30.02
CA TYR A 682 -51.19 34.99 -28.85
C TYR A 682 -50.64 36.38 -29.20
N VAL A 683 -49.70 36.46 -30.13
CA VAL A 683 -49.16 37.73 -30.66
C VAL A 683 -50.25 38.51 -31.38
N ASP A 684 -51.12 37.85 -32.11
CA ASP A 684 -52.23 38.48 -32.79
C ASP A 684 -53.22 39.12 -31.84
N THR A 685 -53.52 38.45 -30.72
CA THR A 685 -54.35 39.01 -29.64
C THR A 685 -53.75 40.27 -29.05
N LEU A 686 -52.46 40.28 -28.76
CA LEU A 686 -51.75 41.48 -28.25
C LEU A 686 -51.68 42.58 -29.30
N ALA A 687 -51.61 42.25 -30.58
CA ALA A 687 -51.65 43.23 -31.67
C ALA A 687 -53.05 43.89 -31.83
N GLN A 688 -54.16 43.16 -31.56
CA GLN A 688 -55.49 43.71 -31.52
C GLN A 688 -55.65 44.71 -30.39
N GLU A 689 -55.01 44.47 -29.26
CA GLU A 689 -55.02 45.34 -28.08
C GLU A 689 -53.99 46.49 -28.16
N SER A 690 -53.12 46.52 -29.22
CA SER A 690 -52.03 47.46 -29.39
C SER A 690 -51.03 47.46 -28.26
N GLU A 691 -50.76 46.25 -27.70
CA GLU A 691 -49.86 46.06 -26.58
C GLU A 691 -48.38 46.10 -26.97
N SER A 692 -47.47 46.35 -25.98
CA SER A 692 -46.06 46.49 -26.26
C SER A 692 -45.36 45.13 -26.44
N VAL A 693 -44.26 45.14 -27.19
CA VAL A 693 -43.37 43.98 -27.30
C VAL A 693 -42.76 43.63 -25.94
N GLY A 694 -42.53 44.64 -25.09
CA GLY A 694 -42.05 44.42 -23.69
C GLY A 694 -43.06 43.62 -22.87
N LYS A 695 -44.38 43.90 -23.02
CA LYS A 695 -45.45 43.12 -22.38
C LYS A 695 -45.48 41.70 -22.89
N LEU A 696 -45.38 41.46 -24.20
CA LEU A 696 -45.28 40.10 -24.78
C LEU A 696 -44.12 39.31 -24.17
N LEU A 697 -42.93 39.89 -24.13
CA LEU A 697 -41.73 39.20 -23.58
C LEU A 697 -41.91 38.88 -22.06
N LYS A 698 -42.55 39.81 -21.32
CA LYS A 698 -42.83 39.60 -19.90
C LYS A 698 -43.83 38.47 -19.70
N GLU A 699 -44.92 38.45 -20.44
CA GLU A 699 -46.02 37.48 -20.32
C GLU A 699 -45.54 36.05 -20.78
N LEU A 700 -44.73 35.95 -21.81
CA LEU A 700 -44.17 34.67 -22.22
C LEU A 700 -43.20 34.08 -21.21
N ARG A 701 -42.58 34.89 -20.33
CA ARG A 701 -41.74 34.38 -19.22
C ARG A 701 -42.58 33.84 -18.07
N GLU A 702 -43.86 34.16 -18.01
CA GLU A 702 -44.78 33.69 -16.99
C GLU A 702 -45.73 32.63 -17.51
N PRO A 703 -46.32 31.81 -16.63
CA PRO A 703 -47.39 30.87 -16.99
C PRO A 703 -48.62 31.60 -17.48
N ARG A 704 -49.30 31.08 -18.52
CA ARG A 704 -50.55 31.64 -19.05
C ARG A 704 -51.71 31.59 -18.04
N LEU A 705 -52.51 32.66 -18.00
CA LEU A 705 -53.70 32.72 -17.17
C LEU A 705 -54.83 31.84 -17.73
N GLY A 706 -55.73 31.37 -16.83
CA GLY A 706 -56.94 30.63 -17.21
C GLY A 706 -56.73 29.16 -17.56
N GLY A 707 -55.59 28.55 -17.12
CA GLY A 707 -55.33 27.12 -17.36
C GLY A 707 -55.02 26.76 -18.82
N LYS A 708 -54.61 27.74 -19.63
CA LYS A 708 -54.20 27.50 -21.01
C LYS A 708 -52.76 26.96 -21.00
N PRO A 709 -52.36 26.08 -21.94
CA PRO A 709 -51.00 25.60 -22.07
C PRO A 709 -50.00 26.74 -22.20
N CYS A 710 -48.85 26.62 -21.53
CA CYS A 710 -47.75 27.59 -21.61
C CYS A 710 -47.12 27.54 -23.01
N ILE A 711 -46.84 28.69 -23.60
CA ILE A 711 -46.02 28.75 -24.79
C ILE A 711 -44.55 28.66 -24.31
N PRO A 712 -43.80 27.68 -24.77
CA PRO A 712 -42.41 27.52 -24.37
C PRO A 712 -41.60 28.79 -24.61
N TRP A 713 -40.85 29.26 -23.59
CA TRP A 713 -39.96 30.40 -23.71
C TRP A 713 -38.74 30.04 -24.58
N LEU A 714 -38.55 30.65 -25.72
CA LEU A 714 -37.44 30.37 -26.67
C LEU A 714 -36.24 31.32 -26.48
N GLY A 715 -36.33 32.25 -25.53
CA GLY A 715 -35.35 33.33 -25.37
C GLY A 715 -35.77 34.60 -26.08
N GLU A 716 -35.28 35.74 -25.59
CA GLU A 716 -35.68 37.04 -26.10
C GLU A 716 -35.35 37.25 -27.58
N ILE A 717 -34.17 36.79 -28.03
CA ILE A 717 -33.70 36.90 -29.42
C ILE A 717 -34.64 36.13 -30.37
N GLU A 718 -34.90 34.88 -30.06
CA GLU A 718 -35.74 34.04 -30.89
C GLU A 718 -37.20 34.51 -30.95
N VAL A 719 -37.74 35.01 -29.81
CA VAL A 719 -39.09 35.61 -29.80
C VAL A 719 -39.13 36.84 -30.67
N LYS A 720 -38.18 37.74 -30.57
CA LYS A 720 -38.11 38.91 -31.43
C LYS A 720 -38.02 38.58 -32.91
N GLU A 721 -37.19 37.60 -33.27
CA GLU A 721 -37.09 37.11 -34.64
C GLU A 721 -38.40 36.57 -35.16
N ARG A 722 -39.15 35.83 -34.34
CA ARG A 722 -40.49 35.32 -34.75
C ARG A 722 -41.53 36.41 -34.92
N VAL A 723 -41.49 37.41 -34.03
CA VAL A 723 -42.33 38.61 -34.18
C VAL A 723 -42.02 39.36 -35.49
N ILE A 724 -40.73 39.54 -35.80
CA ILE A 724 -40.33 40.14 -37.08
C ILE A 724 -40.79 39.28 -38.28
N ARG A 725 -40.65 37.97 -38.22
CA ARG A 725 -41.16 37.05 -39.27
C ARG A 725 -42.67 37.17 -39.48
N MET A 726 -43.43 37.30 -38.42
CA MET A 726 -44.88 37.62 -38.55
C MET A 726 -45.14 38.94 -39.23
N CYS A 727 -44.28 39.94 -38.99
CA CYS A 727 -44.34 41.23 -39.72
C CYS A 727 -44.00 41.03 -41.21
N THR A 728 -42.98 40.26 -41.55
CA THR A 728 -42.58 39.99 -42.96
C THR A 728 -43.65 39.21 -43.73
N GLN A 729 -44.46 38.42 -42.99
CA GLN A 729 -45.61 37.69 -43.55
C GLN A 729 -46.85 38.53 -43.63
N GLY A 730 -46.83 39.77 -43.18
CA GLY A 730 -47.98 40.66 -43.19
C GLY A 730 -49.08 40.28 -42.18
N LYS A 731 -48.78 39.44 -41.19
CA LYS A 731 -49.72 39.03 -40.12
C LYS A 731 -49.94 40.15 -39.09
N ILE A 732 -48.88 40.87 -38.78
CA ILE A 732 -48.84 41.98 -37.82
C ILE A 732 -47.99 43.15 -38.37
N SER A 733 -48.12 44.31 -37.79
CA SER A 733 -47.24 45.46 -37.94
C SER A 733 -46.69 45.86 -36.59
N ILE A 734 -45.55 46.57 -36.54
CA ILE A 734 -44.89 47.01 -35.33
C ILE A 734 -44.71 48.51 -35.41
N ASN A 735 -45.18 49.25 -34.42
CA ASN A 735 -44.95 50.67 -34.29
C ASN A 735 -43.79 50.88 -33.30
N VAL A 736 -42.64 51.29 -33.87
CA VAL A 736 -41.40 51.53 -33.07
C VAL A 736 -41.46 52.92 -32.49
N ARG A 737 -41.74 53.01 -31.20
CA ARG A 737 -41.80 54.25 -30.40
C ARG A 737 -42.76 55.31 -30.95
N GLY A 738 -43.80 54.93 -31.65
CA GLY A 738 -44.71 55.87 -32.30
C GLY A 738 -44.09 56.65 -33.47
N MET A 739 -42.86 56.33 -33.85
CA MET A 739 -42.12 57.07 -34.90
C MET A 739 -41.99 56.29 -36.21
N GLU A 740 -41.94 54.99 -36.17
CA GLU A 740 -41.74 54.16 -37.35
C GLU A 740 -42.68 52.95 -37.34
N MET A 741 -43.49 52.85 -38.42
CA MET A 741 -44.27 51.65 -38.65
C MET A 741 -43.48 50.63 -39.44
N VAL A 742 -43.28 49.44 -38.89
CA VAL A 742 -42.55 48.35 -39.52
C VAL A 742 -43.58 47.30 -39.94
N GLN A 743 -43.79 47.18 -41.26
CA GLN A 743 -44.73 46.24 -41.85
C GLN A 743 -44.23 45.74 -43.23
N ALA A 744 -44.81 44.63 -43.72
CA ALA A 744 -44.51 44.10 -45.04
C ALA A 744 -44.96 45.10 -46.12
N ARG A 745 -44.25 45.20 -47.25
CA ARG A 745 -44.56 46.04 -48.42
C ARG A 745 -45.07 45.12 -49.54
N SER A 746 -46.00 45.62 -50.36
CA SER A 746 -46.66 44.81 -51.36
C SER A 746 -45.75 44.25 -52.50
N GLU A 747 -44.61 44.85 -52.72
CA GLU A 747 -43.66 44.47 -53.74
C GLU A 747 -42.38 43.78 -53.22
N GLU A 748 -42.31 43.53 -51.92
CA GLU A 748 -41.12 43.03 -51.22
C GLU A 748 -41.19 41.53 -50.99
N THR A 749 -40.13 40.79 -51.24
CA THR A 749 -40.08 39.37 -50.87
C THR A 749 -39.96 39.20 -49.38
N ALA A 750 -40.36 38.08 -48.81
CA ALA A 750 -40.25 37.82 -47.38
C ALA A 750 -38.80 37.90 -46.89
N GLU A 751 -37.81 37.57 -47.73
CA GLU A 751 -36.43 37.65 -47.41
C GLU A 751 -35.90 39.10 -47.42
N ASP A 752 -36.30 39.92 -48.38
CA ASP A 752 -35.96 41.32 -48.44
C ASP A 752 -36.59 42.07 -47.23
N ALA A 753 -37.86 41.75 -46.94
CA ALA A 753 -38.53 42.26 -45.74
C ALA A 753 -37.78 41.87 -44.46
N TRP A 754 -37.32 40.61 -44.36
CA TRP A 754 -36.53 40.13 -43.23
C TRP A 754 -35.22 40.94 -43.11
N GLN A 755 -34.46 41.10 -44.17
CA GLN A 755 -33.17 41.84 -44.13
C GLN A 755 -33.38 43.29 -43.70
N ARG A 756 -34.48 43.92 -44.10
CA ARG A 756 -34.84 45.30 -43.74
C ARG A 756 -35.33 45.42 -42.29
N MET A 757 -36.05 44.43 -41.79
CA MET A 757 -36.73 44.48 -40.49
C MET A 757 -35.90 43.83 -39.35
N LYS A 758 -34.99 42.92 -39.69
CA LYS A 758 -34.13 42.29 -38.66
C LYS A 758 -33.38 43.39 -37.88
N GLY A 759 -33.44 43.36 -36.56
CA GLY A 759 -32.77 44.38 -35.71
C GLY A 759 -33.60 45.64 -35.44
N LYS A 760 -34.80 45.80 -36.02
CA LYS A 760 -35.70 46.96 -35.71
C LYS A 760 -36.21 46.90 -34.26
N LEU A 761 -36.30 45.70 -33.65
CA LEU A 761 -36.61 45.55 -32.24
C LEU A 761 -35.31 45.70 -31.43
N GLY A 762 -35.23 46.80 -30.69
CA GLY A 762 -34.07 47.11 -29.84
C GLY A 762 -34.06 46.26 -28.53
N THR A 763 -33.50 46.84 -27.47
CA THR A 763 -33.37 46.22 -26.15
C THR A 763 -33.89 47.13 -25.04
N GLY A 764 -34.25 46.54 -23.88
CA GLY A 764 -34.63 47.25 -22.67
C GLY A 764 -35.90 48.12 -22.84
N LYS A 765 -35.93 49.30 -22.25
CA LYS A 765 -37.11 50.20 -22.25
C LYS A 765 -37.65 50.55 -23.64
N HIS A 766 -36.86 50.41 -24.65
CA HIS A 766 -37.30 50.57 -26.04
C HIS A 766 -38.39 49.57 -26.47
N LEU A 767 -38.38 48.37 -25.90
CA LEU A 767 -39.39 47.33 -26.16
C LEU A 767 -40.73 47.64 -25.51
N ASP A 768 -40.79 48.37 -24.41
CA ASP A 768 -42.00 48.79 -23.74
C ASP A 768 -42.72 49.92 -24.51
N GLU A 769 -41.95 50.71 -25.28
CA GLU A 769 -42.46 51.79 -26.14
C GLU A 769 -42.77 51.31 -27.58
N THR A 770 -42.51 50.04 -27.90
CA THR A 770 -42.68 49.44 -29.23
C THR A 770 -43.95 48.56 -29.18
N THR A 771 -45.01 48.97 -29.90
CA THR A 771 -46.33 48.32 -29.87
C THR A 771 -46.56 47.43 -31.09
N LEU A 772 -47.21 46.27 -30.80
CA LEU A 772 -47.75 45.35 -31.82
C LEU A 772 -49.09 45.96 -32.32
N GLN A 773 -49.36 45.85 -33.58
CA GLN A 773 -50.59 46.38 -34.19
C GLN A 773 -51.07 45.41 -35.31
N LYS A 774 -52.35 45.48 -35.64
CA LYS A 774 -52.86 44.86 -36.83
C LYS A 774 -52.29 45.62 -38.06
N PRO A 775 -51.93 44.91 -39.15
CA PRO A 775 -51.46 45.53 -40.33
C PRO A 775 -52.57 46.43 -40.91
N ASP A 776 -52.23 47.69 -41.23
CA ASP A 776 -53.10 48.54 -41.98
C ASP A 776 -53.44 47.87 -43.32
N SER A 777 -54.69 47.93 -43.76
CA SER A 777 -55.10 47.45 -45.07
C SER A 777 -54.11 48.02 -46.11
N ILE A 778 -53.36 47.18 -46.83
CA ILE A 778 -52.44 47.61 -47.84
C ILE A 778 -53.21 48.34 -48.90
N VAL A 779 -53.17 49.68 -48.91
CA VAL A 779 -53.74 50.50 -49.94
C VAL A 779 -52.91 50.41 -51.18
N THR A 780 -53.24 49.51 -52.11
CA THR A 780 -52.67 49.52 -53.44
C THR A 780 -53.10 50.84 -54.11
N SER A 781 -52.21 51.64 -54.56
CA SER A 781 -52.46 52.81 -55.40
C SER A 781 -53.01 52.34 -56.76
N GLY A 782 -54.25 52.15 -56.85
CA GLY A 782 -54.93 51.64 -58.06
C GLY A 782 -56.20 50.88 -57.60
N GLY A 783 -57.28 51.59 -57.40
CA GLY A 783 -58.58 51.12 -56.87
C GLY A 783 -59.03 49.81 -57.39
N LYS A 784 -59.03 48.86 -56.49
CA LYS A 784 -59.97 47.74 -56.31
C LYS A 784 -59.78 47.09 -54.92
N THR A 785 -60.75 47.26 -54.12
CA THR A 785 -60.98 46.59 -52.88
C THR A 785 -61.13 45.11 -53.14
N VAL A 786 -60.21 44.24 -52.74
CA VAL A 786 -60.46 42.84 -52.77
C VAL A 786 -60.73 42.42 -51.30
N THR A 787 -61.97 42.17 -51.01
CA THR A 787 -62.45 41.54 -49.76
C THR A 787 -62.08 40.05 -49.90
N SER A 788 -61.21 39.56 -49.04
CA SER A 788 -60.95 38.11 -48.93
C SER A 788 -62.04 37.45 -48.17
N GLY A 789 -62.99 36.84 -48.89
CA GLY A 789 -63.97 35.96 -48.33
C GLY A 789 -63.42 34.57 -48.09
N THR A 790 -63.66 34.07 -46.94
CA THR A 790 -63.48 32.70 -46.52
C THR A 790 -64.29 31.75 -47.39
N GLN A 791 -63.72 30.76 -48.01
CA GLN A 791 -64.44 29.58 -48.52
C GLN A 791 -63.70 28.32 -48.07
N THR A 792 -64.43 27.59 -47.23
CA THR A 792 -64.28 26.16 -46.92
C THR A 792 -64.66 25.36 -48.22
N GLY A 793 -63.80 24.39 -48.49
CA GLY A 793 -64.04 23.39 -49.52
C GLY A 793 -63.32 22.09 -49.30
N GLN A 794 -64.08 21.12 -48.87
CA GLN A 794 -63.74 19.71 -48.87
C GLN A 794 -63.39 19.14 -50.21
N GLY A 795 -62.50 18.11 -50.26
CA GLY A 795 -62.70 17.09 -51.25
C GLY A 795 -61.47 16.35 -51.80
N VAL A 796 -61.28 15.20 -51.20
CA VAL A 796 -61.10 13.88 -51.89
C VAL A 796 -59.85 13.61 -52.73
N ALA A 797 -59.08 12.76 -52.21
CA ALA A 797 -58.45 11.50 -52.64
C ALA A 797 -58.12 11.21 -54.12
N SER A 798 -57.08 10.46 -54.18
CA SER A 798 -56.58 9.48 -55.22
C SER A 798 -55.55 10.09 -56.12
N GLY A 799 -54.44 9.47 -56.30
CA GLY A 799 -54.05 8.14 -56.45
C GLY A 799 -52.94 8.06 -57.47
N SER A 800 -52.09 7.17 -57.22
CA SER A 800 -51.37 6.37 -58.21
C SER A 800 -50.15 6.91 -58.94
N THR A 801 -49.06 6.27 -58.55
CA THR A 801 -48.24 5.38 -59.44
C THR A 801 -47.22 6.00 -60.38
N GLY A 802 -46.13 5.42 -60.32
CA GLY A 802 -45.15 5.24 -61.34
C GLY A 802 -43.93 6.14 -61.29
N GLY A 803 -42.79 5.72 -61.28
CA GLY A 803 -42.16 4.43 -61.50
C GLY A 803 -40.82 4.68 -62.12
N CYS A 804 -39.93 3.86 -61.78
CA CYS A 804 -38.78 3.46 -62.58
C CYS A 804 -37.80 4.58 -62.97
N GLY A 805 -36.60 4.36 -62.90
CA GLY A 805 -35.71 3.24 -62.93
C GLY A 805 -34.27 3.68 -63.10
N THR A 806 -33.52 2.75 -62.75
CA THR A 806 -32.29 2.21 -63.33
C THR A 806 -31.03 3.04 -63.25
N THR A 807 -30.20 2.51 -62.50
CA THR A 807 -28.98 1.70 -62.78
C THR A 807 -27.85 2.44 -63.45
N ILE A 808 -26.66 2.27 -63.01
CA ILE A 808 -25.64 1.28 -63.19
C ILE A 808 -24.27 1.84 -62.78
N THR A 809 -23.57 1.03 -62.05
CA THR A 809 -22.14 0.63 -62.03
C THR A 809 -21.08 1.74 -61.98
N GLY A 810 -20.08 1.53 -61.31
CA GLY A 810 -19.16 0.50 -60.97
C GLY A 810 -17.89 1.03 -60.42
N GLY A 811 -17.30 0.23 -59.64
CA GLY A 811 -15.90 -0.11 -59.78
C GLY A 811 -14.89 0.66 -58.97
N GLY A 812 -14.21 -0.11 -58.15
CA GLY A 812 -12.77 0.04 -57.93
C GLY A 812 -12.40 0.52 -56.55
N LEU A 813 -12.13 -0.37 -55.66
CA LEU A 813 -10.79 -0.76 -55.18
C LEU A 813 -9.88 0.35 -54.69
N GLU A 814 -9.55 0.21 -53.52
CA GLU A 814 -8.29 0.06 -52.79
C GLU A 814 -8.11 1.00 -51.58
N THR A 815 -8.04 0.35 -50.48
CA THR A 815 -6.95 0.19 -49.50
C THR A 815 -6.50 1.47 -48.79
N SER A 816 -6.58 1.48 -47.59
CA SER A 816 -5.62 1.14 -46.56
C SER A 816 -5.63 2.05 -45.35
N SER A 817 -5.42 1.40 -44.23
CA SER A 817 -4.77 1.77 -43.03
C SER A 817 -5.45 2.76 -42.06
N GLY A 818 -6.17 2.15 -41.16
CA GLY A 818 -6.51 2.73 -39.85
C GLY A 818 -5.42 2.51 -38.83
N GLY A 819 -4.98 3.54 -38.18
CA GLY A 819 -4.15 3.47 -36.97
C GLY A 819 -5.04 3.28 -35.74
N LEU A 820 -4.88 2.17 -35.07
CA LEU A 820 -5.43 1.96 -33.74
C LEU A 820 -4.31 2.14 -32.74
N ASN A 821 -4.37 3.19 -31.95
CA ASN A 821 -3.65 3.31 -30.70
C ASN A 821 -4.55 2.73 -29.58
N GLY A 822 -4.20 1.55 -29.12
CA GLY A 822 -4.69 0.98 -27.89
C GLY A 822 -3.50 0.73 -26.97
N SER A 823 -3.44 1.46 -25.86
CA SER A 823 -2.51 1.18 -24.77
C SER A 823 -3.13 0.11 -23.89
N ASP A 824 -2.56 -1.09 -23.92
CA ASP A 824 -2.82 -2.11 -22.92
C ASP A 824 -1.52 -2.48 -22.22
N ASN A 825 -1.48 -2.21 -20.93
CA ASN A 825 -0.50 -2.74 -20.01
C ASN A 825 -0.89 -4.18 -19.66
N GLY A 826 -0.34 -5.12 -20.38
CA GLY A 826 -0.43 -6.54 -20.07
C GLY A 826 0.95 -7.15 -20.14
N GLN A 827 1.37 -7.81 -19.09
CA GLN A 827 2.51 -8.72 -19.13
C GLN A 827 2.25 -9.76 -20.21
N ALA A 828 2.95 -9.64 -21.33
CA ALA A 828 2.91 -10.63 -22.38
C ALA A 828 4.21 -11.44 -22.38
N THR A 829 4.12 -12.68 -21.92
CA THR A 829 5.02 -13.71 -22.35
C THR A 829 4.66 -14.05 -23.80
N GLY A 830 5.28 -13.39 -24.74
CA GLY A 830 5.05 -13.59 -26.14
C GLY A 830 6.03 -14.58 -26.75
N ARG A 831 5.49 -15.68 -27.23
CA ARG A 831 6.18 -16.56 -28.16
C ARG A 831 6.12 -15.90 -29.54
N ILE A 832 7.25 -15.55 -30.11
CA ILE A 832 7.33 -15.07 -31.50
C ILE A 832 7.85 -16.25 -32.34
N GLU A 833 6.97 -16.80 -33.17
CA GLU A 833 7.39 -17.71 -34.23
C GLU A 833 7.86 -16.89 -35.43
N ASN A 834 9.08 -17.17 -35.86
CA ASN A 834 9.66 -16.56 -37.05
C ASN A 834 9.02 -17.18 -38.32
N LEU A 835 8.36 -16.36 -39.11
CA LEU A 835 7.97 -16.63 -40.48
C LEU A 835 9.12 -16.23 -41.42
N PHE A 836 10.08 -17.11 -41.64
CA PHE A 836 10.86 -17.22 -42.86
C PHE A 836 11.47 -18.62 -42.93
N GLY A 837 11.12 -19.36 -43.99
CA GLY A 837 11.58 -20.71 -44.17
C GLY A 837 13.05 -20.82 -44.52
N GLY A 838 13.68 -21.79 -43.91
CA GLY A 838 15.03 -22.26 -44.16
C GLY A 838 15.45 -23.18 -43.01
N GLY A 839 15.59 -24.48 -43.27
CA GLY A 839 15.78 -25.53 -42.29
C GLY A 839 16.89 -25.25 -41.30
N GLY A 840 16.52 -25.17 -40.05
CA GLY A 840 17.42 -25.04 -38.88
C GLY A 840 16.55 -25.06 -37.62
N SER A 841 16.94 -25.82 -36.63
CA SER A 841 16.27 -26.02 -35.37
C SER A 841 15.70 -24.74 -34.80
N SER A 842 14.40 -24.72 -34.49
CA SER A 842 13.69 -23.59 -33.89
C SER A 842 14.24 -23.27 -32.51
N VAL A 843 14.97 -22.16 -32.39
CA VAL A 843 15.41 -21.63 -31.09
C VAL A 843 14.25 -20.83 -30.49
N THR A 844 13.67 -21.33 -29.41
CA THR A 844 12.64 -20.60 -28.64
C THR A 844 13.32 -19.45 -27.89
N ARG A 845 12.93 -18.20 -28.17
CA ARG A 845 13.45 -17.01 -27.48
C ARG A 845 12.40 -16.47 -26.52
N THR A 846 12.80 -16.24 -25.27
CA THR A 846 12.00 -15.58 -24.24
C THR A 846 12.57 -14.18 -24.00
N SER A 847 11.73 -13.16 -23.95
CA SER A 847 12.15 -11.78 -23.68
C SER A 847 11.93 -11.45 -22.20
N HIS A 848 12.92 -10.84 -21.59
CA HIS A 848 12.85 -10.36 -20.21
C HIS A 848 13.23 -8.89 -20.15
N THR A 849 12.50 -8.10 -19.36
CA THR A 849 12.77 -6.67 -19.15
C THR A 849 12.65 -6.32 -17.69
N THR A 850 13.43 -5.35 -17.22
CA THR A 850 13.32 -4.76 -15.88
C THR A 850 13.06 -3.27 -15.98
N LEU A 851 12.41 -2.73 -14.95
CA LEU A 851 12.45 -1.28 -14.71
C LEU A 851 13.86 -0.85 -14.30
N PRO A 852 14.22 0.45 -14.46
CA PRO A 852 15.53 0.96 -14.04
C PRO A 852 15.82 0.62 -12.57
N THR A 853 16.95 -0.06 -12.32
CA THR A 853 17.35 -0.52 -10.99
C THR A 853 18.88 -0.53 -10.85
N SER A 854 19.41 -0.85 -9.65
CA SER A 854 20.85 -0.95 -9.41
C SER A 854 21.48 -2.16 -10.11
N GLY A 855 22.80 -2.10 -10.37
CA GLY A 855 23.53 -3.20 -11.01
C GLY A 855 23.44 -4.53 -10.25
N LEU A 856 23.43 -4.49 -8.90
CA LEU A 856 23.22 -5.67 -8.05
C LEU A 856 21.83 -6.28 -8.26
N ASN A 857 20.80 -5.44 -8.35
CA ASN A 857 19.43 -5.90 -8.61
C ASN A 857 19.27 -6.43 -10.03
N LEU A 858 19.99 -5.87 -11.02
CA LEU A 858 20.02 -6.40 -12.38
C LEU A 858 20.63 -7.80 -12.41
N LEU A 859 21.72 -8.02 -11.68
CA LEU A 859 22.34 -9.34 -11.56
C LEU A 859 21.35 -10.36 -10.96
N GLY A 860 20.68 -10.01 -9.86
CA GLY A 860 19.66 -10.84 -9.25
C GLY A 860 18.47 -11.11 -10.17
N SER A 861 18.08 -10.14 -11.02
CA SER A 861 17.04 -10.34 -12.02
C SER A 861 17.48 -11.34 -13.10
N VAL A 862 18.69 -11.22 -13.61
CA VAL A 862 19.25 -12.15 -14.60
C VAL A 862 19.32 -13.58 -14.05
N GLU A 863 19.74 -13.74 -12.80
CA GLU A 863 19.72 -15.03 -12.11
C GLU A 863 18.31 -15.58 -11.91
N SER A 864 17.35 -14.73 -11.55
CA SER A 864 15.94 -15.13 -11.36
C SER A 864 15.26 -15.57 -12.64
N TRP A 865 15.73 -15.10 -13.79
CA TRP A 865 15.26 -15.56 -15.11
C TRP A 865 15.89 -16.89 -15.54
N GLY A 866 16.69 -17.52 -14.71
CA GLY A 866 17.38 -18.77 -14.99
C GLY A 866 18.53 -18.62 -15.99
N ILE A 867 19.08 -17.41 -16.15
CA ILE A 867 20.23 -17.14 -17.02
C ILE A 867 21.50 -17.38 -16.21
N GLY A 868 22.06 -18.58 -16.36
CA GLY A 868 23.33 -18.97 -15.76
C GLY A 868 24.54 -18.62 -16.65
N PRO A 869 25.77 -18.85 -16.14
CA PRO A 869 27.01 -18.47 -16.86
C PRO A 869 27.15 -19.09 -18.28
N ALA A 870 26.53 -20.23 -18.54
CA ALA A 870 26.58 -20.90 -19.84
C ALA A 870 25.34 -20.67 -20.71
N THR A 871 24.36 -19.85 -20.27
CA THR A 871 23.13 -19.61 -21.00
C THR A 871 23.38 -18.64 -22.15
N PRO A 872 23.12 -19.00 -23.42
CA PRO A 872 23.28 -18.08 -24.53
C PRO A 872 22.20 -17.00 -24.49
N VAL A 873 22.62 -15.74 -24.54
CA VAL A 873 21.73 -14.58 -24.50
C VAL A 873 21.96 -13.72 -25.75
N ALA A 874 20.90 -13.24 -26.38
CA ALA A 874 20.99 -12.41 -27.58
C ALA A 874 20.14 -11.14 -27.42
N ASN A 875 20.47 -10.09 -28.15
CA ASN A 875 19.74 -8.82 -28.20
C ASN A 875 19.64 -8.13 -26.82
N ILE A 876 20.77 -7.97 -26.15
CA ILE A 876 20.84 -7.31 -24.85
C ILE A 876 20.82 -5.79 -25.06
N SER A 877 19.91 -5.08 -24.38
CA SER A 877 19.86 -3.62 -24.33
C SER A 877 19.92 -3.15 -22.88
N LEU A 878 20.85 -2.28 -22.56
CA LEU A 878 21.02 -1.68 -21.24
C LEU A 878 20.85 -0.15 -21.35
N LYS A 879 19.81 0.39 -20.69
CA LYS A 879 19.57 1.83 -20.62
C LYS A 879 20.01 2.38 -19.29
N ILE A 880 20.92 3.33 -19.30
CA ILE A 880 21.45 4.00 -18.11
C ILE A 880 21.01 5.46 -18.18
N PRO A 881 20.12 5.92 -17.28
CA PRO A 881 19.53 7.26 -17.39
C PRO A 881 20.54 8.40 -17.19
N LYS A 882 21.54 8.20 -16.34
CA LYS A 882 22.58 9.21 -16.09
C LYS A 882 23.84 8.59 -15.49
N MET A 883 25.02 9.00 -15.98
CA MET A 883 26.31 8.67 -15.39
C MET A 883 27.38 9.71 -15.81
N THR A 884 28.46 9.76 -15.06
CA THR A 884 29.60 10.64 -15.41
C THR A 884 30.43 10.01 -16.51
N GLY A 885 31.19 10.85 -17.26
CA GLY A 885 32.10 10.36 -18.29
C GLY A 885 33.15 9.39 -17.77
N SER A 886 33.67 9.55 -16.55
CA SER A 886 34.60 8.63 -15.92
C SER A 886 33.97 7.26 -15.59
N GLN A 887 32.73 7.25 -15.13
CA GLN A 887 31.97 6.02 -14.88
C GLN A 887 31.67 5.27 -16.17
N LEU A 888 31.30 6.00 -17.24
CA LEU A 888 31.12 5.41 -18.57
C LEU A 888 32.43 4.78 -19.09
N GLN A 889 33.56 5.46 -18.98
CA GLN A 889 34.85 4.91 -19.39
C GLN A 889 35.23 3.66 -18.59
N GLN A 890 34.94 3.59 -17.29
CA GLN A 890 35.15 2.40 -16.48
C GLN A 890 34.26 1.25 -16.93
N LEU A 891 32.97 1.52 -17.20
CA LEU A 891 32.04 0.50 -17.69
C LEU A 891 32.52 -0.08 -19.03
N LEU A 892 32.90 0.78 -19.98
CA LEU A 892 33.35 0.35 -21.30
C LEU A 892 34.63 -0.50 -21.24
N LYS A 893 35.54 -0.24 -20.29
CA LYS A 893 36.74 -1.05 -20.05
C LYS A 893 36.45 -2.45 -19.50
N GLN A 894 35.28 -2.69 -18.94
CA GLN A 894 34.86 -3.97 -18.40
C GLN A 894 34.08 -4.83 -19.41
N LEU A 895 33.78 -4.29 -20.59
CA LEU A 895 33.09 -5.05 -21.63
C LEU A 895 34.05 -6.09 -22.25
N PRO A 896 33.61 -7.34 -22.47
CA PRO A 896 34.43 -8.40 -23.06
C PRO A 896 34.93 -8.05 -24.47
N ASP A 897 36.14 -8.42 -24.75
CA ASP A 897 36.72 -8.30 -26.10
C ASP A 897 36.06 -9.30 -27.07
N GLY A 898 36.02 -8.94 -28.35
CA GLY A 898 35.46 -9.81 -29.40
C GLY A 898 33.95 -9.76 -29.61
N ILE A 899 33.26 -8.87 -28.90
CA ILE A 899 31.82 -8.61 -29.08
C ILE A 899 31.62 -7.20 -29.64
N THR A 900 30.68 -7.04 -30.59
CA THR A 900 30.35 -5.73 -31.15
C THR A 900 29.25 -5.08 -30.32
N TYR A 901 29.51 -3.87 -29.85
CA TYR A 901 28.61 -3.06 -29.03
C TYR A 901 28.13 -1.84 -29.78
N GLY A 902 26.82 -1.52 -29.72
CA GLY A 902 26.28 -0.22 -30.09
C GLY A 902 26.13 0.66 -28.85
N LEU A 903 26.48 1.95 -28.96
CA LEU A 903 26.36 2.89 -27.88
C LEU A 903 25.60 4.15 -28.36
N ASP A 904 24.42 4.36 -27.82
CA ASP A 904 23.66 5.60 -27.98
C ASP A 904 23.75 6.42 -26.70
N LEU A 905 24.15 7.64 -26.79
CA LEU A 905 24.22 8.54 -25.62
C LEU A 905 23.89 9.98 -25.99
N GLU A 906 23.31 10.69 -25.04
CA GLU A 906 23.06 12.11 -25.11
C GLU A 906 24.01 12.84 -24.15
N LYS A 907 24.68 13.88 -24.62
CA LYS A 907 25.53 14.73 -23.80
C LYS A 907 24.67 15.87 -23.25
N GLU A 908 24.57 15.98 -21.92
CA GLU A 908 24.02 17.22 -21.34
C GLU A 908 24.96 18.39 -21.61
N ALA A 909 24.42 19.48 -22.17
CA ALA A 909 25.19 20.74 -22.30
C ALA A 909 25.37 21.34 -20.89
N ASN A 910 26.61 21.76 -20.61
CA ASN A 910 26.94 22.49 -19.37
C ASN A 910 26.25 23.82 -19.30
#